data_d94e662ff69202bfc73cd1b5c5ca3bba
#
_entry.id   d94e662ff69202bfc73cd1b5c5ca3bba
#
_cell.length_a   1.000
_cell.length_b   1.000
_cell.length_c   1.000
_cell.angle_alpha   90.00
_cell.angle_beta   90.00
_cell.angle_gamma   90.00
#
_symmetry.space_group_name_H-M   'P 1'
#
loop_
_entity.id
_entity.type
_entity.pdbx_description
1 polymer ?
#
loop_
_entity_poly.entity_id
_entity_poly.type
_entity_poly.pdbx_seq_one_letter_code
_entity_poly.pdbx_strand_id
1 'polypeptide(L)'
;MPRVPRVPSVRGCRLPHNTFTPCRLSLCSPWPSKTLAHQFLSSAPDLPRPEYFRLGPRPRPALYCLPPLFVTCRRPPAPLLHPTSAGTASQAMEQPVQDKAAALSSAPAPTATPFAEQNPEDVARLCRSLEDAAKDKKKAGFTAKKNKYAVAGSRDGLTVDSWKFQDYEYKKRGLPTYARGLFTTRTRNNVPEIAIRGYDKFFNVGEVHETRWDAIEAQTTGPYELTLKENGCIIFMSGLEDGTLLVCSKHSTGERSDVNLSHAAAGERWVERQLQALGRTKEDLARELRSRNITAVAELCDDGFEEHILAYGPDKAGLYLHGINVNLPEFMTYPAASVHHFADTWGFRKVGVLRMDTIAEVRRFLEECAETGAHEGRDVEGFVVRCKRSWDPSKVQPFDWFFKYKFEEPYLLYRQWRESTKALIAGKPPRVTKHRAITEEYLMFAKKRLAADPNLSKLYTQNHGIIALRNDFLAFKKIDGADAAKFEELFGDGGHAEVERDVILVPIATIGCGKTTIAVGLSKLFGFGHVQNDNITGAKRPPRFTKMVLEQLESHPAVTADRNNAQKHERKQILTDVKIQHADSRLVALNFVHNNLDRVREITQGRVFARGDNHQTIQAATDPHKVRGIMEGFLNRFEPLDSDRAPDDGFDAVINLDPLASSRENLEKVVNELQRLYPKLVPNTPKAEEMDRVIQEAMDEYRPDLRHTIPDRKKPGKENQNGGQAQAQKKIKKKPLEYMSVDVPAAEINPILEKTFREAGPEKSRFYKLLGGTRRIQPKFHVTLMHRASSKDHPELWDRYSKLQAEAEASSGVPDSPLAEVEVVLERVVYDGRVMAIVVRLNDPEDKWHCVNKVAHLTVGTRDNNIKPKESNDLLARWISRGAGEHPEIEDIGFEGRPSVKGTVKAVMAR
;
A
#
# COMPACT_ATOMS: atom_id res chain seq x y z
N MET A 1 -15.17 -53.37 38.39
CA MET A 1 -15.41 -54.65 37.70
C MET A 1 -16.23 -54.41 36.46
N PRO A 2 -16.01 -55.23 35.47
CA PRO A 2 -14.92 -55.13 34.45
C PRO A 2 -15.47 -55.18 33.06
N ARG A 3 -14.71 -54.78 32.04
CA ARG A 3 -14.15 -55.65 30.98
C ARG A 3 -13.56 -54.83 29.82
N VAL A 4 -12.26 -54.94 29.69
CA VAL A 4 -11.52 -54.96 28.44
C VAL A 4 -11.71 -56.39 27.92
N PRO A 5 -11.61 -56.78 26.63
CA PRO A 5 -10.56 -56.50 25.63
C PRO A 5 -10.98 -56.64 24.16
N ARG A 6 -10.17 -56.32 23.16
CA ARG A 6 -9.15 -57.13 22.42
C ARG A 6 -8.84 -56.54 21.05
N VAL A 7 -7.55 -56.50 20.77
CA VAL A 7 -6.92 -56.45 19.45
C VAL A 7 -6.95 -57.83 18.79
N PRO A 8 -6.91 -57.99 17.46
CA PRO A 8 -5.80 -58.68 16.78
C PRO A 8 -5.31 -57.95 15.55
N SER A 9 -3.98 -57.75 15.40
CA SER A 9 -2.86 -58.63 14.87
C SER A 9 -2.93 -58.78 13.35
N VAL A 10 -1.98 -58.15 12.69
CA VAL A 10 -0.72 -58.61 12.04
C VAL A 10 -0.81 -59.56 10.85
N ARG A 11 -0.27 -59.14 9.73
CA ARG A 11 0.63 -59.87 8.78
C ARG A 11 0.95 -58.88 7.63
N GLY A 12 2.16 -58.61 7.15
CA GLY A 12 3.44 -59.33 7.22
C GLY A 12 4.10 -59.31 5.85
N CYS A 13 5.41 -59.08 5.86
CA CYS A 13 6.43 -59.38 4.87
C CYS A 13 6.63 -58.41 3.66
N ARG A 14 7.78 -58.00 3.22
CA ARG A 14 9.24 -58.31 3.46
C ARG A 14 10.07 -57.24 2.76
N LEU A 15 11.18 -56.90 3.39
CA LEU A 15 12.37 -56.30 2.79
C LEU A 15 13.17 -57.33 1.96
N PRO A 16 14.16 -56.92 1.10
CA PRO A 16 15.51 -57.11 1.54
C PRO A 16 16.48 -55.96 1.28
N HIS A 17 17.43 -55.91 2.16
CA HIS A 17 18.73 -55.31 2.22
C HIS A 17 19.55 -55.25 0.92
N ASN A 18 20.36 -54.18 0.75
CA ASN A 18 21.82 -54.35 0.71
C ASN A 18 22.57 -53.06 0.96
N THR A 19 23.44 -53.16 1.90
CA THR A 19 24.60 -52.43 2.34
C THR A 19 25.63 -52.16 1.24
N PHE A 20 26.34 -51.02 1.26
CA PHE A 20 27.80 -50.93 1.43
C PHE A 20 28.28 -49.48 1.45
N THR A 21 28.99 -49.10 2.48
CA THR A 21 29.90 -47.97 2.69
C THR A 21 31.34 -48.45 2.39
N PRO A 22 32.38 -47.60 2.51
CA PRO A 22 32.81 -46.35 1.90
C PRO A 22 34.19 -46.46 1.23
N CYS A 23 34.66 -45.45 0.45
CA CYS A 23 36.12 -45.21 0.42
C CYS A 23 36.51 -43.81 -0.10
N ARG A 24 37.53 -43.31 0.48
CA ARG A 24 38.25 -42.06 0.47
C ARG A 24 39.16 -41.85 -0.74
N LEU A 25 39.58 -40.55 -0.89
CA LEU A 25 40.85 -40.00 -1.41
C LEU A 25 40.98 -39.97 -2.94
N SER A 26 41.48 -38.98 -3.59
CA SER A 26 42.26 -37.76 -3.34
C SER A 26 42.76 -37.21 -4.68
N LEU A 27 42.89 -35.88 -4.74
CA LEU A 27 43.94 -35.12 -5.44
C LEU A 27 44.14 -35.16 -6.98
N CYS A 28 44.36 -33.92 -7.47
CA CYS A 28 45.23 -33.50 -8.57
C CYS A 28 44.58 -33.02 -9.88
N SER A 29 44.63 -31.72 -10.05
CA SER A 29 44.80 -31.05 -11.36
C SER A 29 46.12 -31.48 -12.07
N PRO A 30 46.47 -31.13 -13.30
CA PRO A 30 46.27 -29.86 -14.00
C PRO A 30 46.06 -29.93 -15.55
N TRP A 31 45.91 -28.75 -16.14
CA TRP A 31 45.94 -28.42 -17.56
C TRP A 31 47.03 -29.08 -18.42
N PRO A 32 46.85 -29.23 -19.77
CA PRO A 32 47.28 -28.20 -20.69
C PRO A 32 46.49 -28.01 -22.04
N SER A 33 46.55 -26.81 -22.48
CA SER A 33 46.61 -26.17 -23.79
C SER A 33 46.84 -27.03 -25.07
N LYS A 34 46.30 -26.44 -26.19
CA LYS A 34 46.81 -26.28 -27.56
C LYS A 34 46.08 -27.01 -28.72
N THR A 35 45.52 -26.19 -29.63
CA THR A 35 45.81 -26.01 -31.08
C THR A 35 45.42 -27.06 -32.12
N LEU A 36 44.90 -26.49 -33.23
CA LEU A 36 44.93 -26.79 -34.67
C LEU A 36 43.52 -27.00 -35.25
N ALA A 37 43.01 -26.17 -36.04
CA ALA A 37 43.32 -25.60 -37.40
C ALA A 37 42.85 -26.48 -38.57
N HIS A 38 42.27 -25.77 -39.56
CA HIS A 38 42.04 -26.12 -40.99
C HIS A 38 40.71 -26.77 -41.33
N GLN A 39 39.99 -26.27 -42.22
CA GLN A 39 39.88 -25.70 -43.53
C GLN A 39 38.54 -26.10 -44.20
N PHE A 40 37.88 -25.20 -44.88
CA PHE A 40 37.55 -25.09 -46.33
C PHE A 40 36.51 -23.98 -46.49
N LEU A 41 36.80 -22.84 -47.09
CA LEU A 41 36.63 -22.37 -48.47
C LEU A 41 35.21 -22.65 -49.01
N SER A 42 34.41 -21.75 -49.61
CA SER A 42 34.56 -20.60 -50.50
C SER A 42 33.14 -20.06 -50.68
N SER A 43 32.81 -18.86 -50.99
CA SER A 43 33.14 -17.98 -52.06
C SER A 43 32.41 -16.62 -51.88
N ALA A 44 33.07 -15.54 -52.18
CA ALA A 44 32.54 -14.20 -52.36
C ALA A 44 32.03 -13.95 -53.78
N PRO A 45 31.36 -12.84 -54.08
CA PRO A 45 32.06 -11.77 -54.76
C PRO A 45 31.76 -10.33 -54.30
N ASP A 46 32.70 -9.50 -54.63
CA ASP A 46 32.97 -8.08 -54.46
C ASP A 46 31.86 -7.07 -54.76
N LEU A 47 31.98 -5.88 -54.15
CA LEU A 47 32.07 -4.51 -54.74
C LEU A 47 31.86 -3.43 -53.65
N PRO A 48 32.29 -2.12 -53.88
CA PRO A 48 33.59 -1.56 -53.57
C PRO A 48 33.54 -0.46 -52.50
N ARG A 49 34.73 -0.13 -51.96
CA ARG A 49 35.02 1.01 -51.08
C ARG A 49 34.99 2.32 -51.87
N PRO A 50 34.61 3.46 -51.29
CA PRO A 50 35.09 4.78 -51.74
C PRO A 50 36.15 5.36 -50.82
N GLU A 51 37.02 6.07 -51.48
CA GLU A 51 38.29 6.63 -51.10
C GLU A 51 38.28 7.74 -50.07
N TYR A 52 39.42 7.81 -49.37
CA TYR A 52 39.84 8.92 -48.54
C TYR A 52 40.12 10.18 -49.36
N PHE A 53 39.44 11.29 -49.06
CA PHE A 53 39.91 12.63 -49.38
C PHE A 53 40.44 13.33 -48.16
N ARG A 54 41.76 13.56 -48.12
CA ARG A 54 42.42 14.55 -47.23
C ARG A 54 42.16 15.94 -47.78
N LEU A 55 41.65 16.83 -46.94
CA LEU A 55 41.80 18.27 -47.15
C LEU A 55 42.40 18.93 -45.92
N GLY A 56 43.47 19.72 -46.19
CA GLY A 56 44.32 20.41 -45.26
C GLY A 56 43.66 21.66 -44.63
N PRO A 57 44.37 22.40 -43.78
CA PRO A 57 43.84 23.36 -42.85
C PRO A 57 43.52 24.71 -43.50
N ARG A 58 42.40 25.34 -43.12
CA ARG A 58 42.12 26.73 -43.40
C ARG A 58 41.83 27.53 -42.13
N PRO A 59 42.06 28.84 -42.15
CA PRO A 59 42.59 29.66 -41.05
C PRO A 59 41.49 30.27 -40.18
N ARG A 60 41.90 30.68 -38.97
CA ARG A 60 41.09 31.44 -38.00
C ARG A 60 40.71 32.82 -38.56
N PRO A 61 39.49 33.32 -38.32
CA PRO A 61 39.22 34.74 -38.38
C PRO A 61 39.34 35.35 -36.98
N ALA A 62 39.79 36.60 -37.01
CA ALA A 62 40.25 37.47 -35.95
C ALA A 62 39.11 37.86 -34.98
N LEU A 63 39.53 38.06 -33.73
CA LEU A 63 38.81 38.78 -32.68
C LEU A 63 38.47 40.22 -33.13
N TYR A 64 37.23 40.61 -33.01
CA TYR A 64 36.81 41.99 -32.83
C TYR A 64 36.26 42.17 -31.41
N CYS A 65 37.02 42.93 -30.62
CA CYS A 65 36.59 43.49 -29.35
C CYS A 65 35.57 44.61 -29.59
N LEU A 66 34.43 44.57 -28.95
CA LEU A 66 33.58 45.72 -28.68
C LEU A 66 33.41 45.90 -27.16
N PRO A 67 33.43 47.18 -26.68
CA PRO A 67 33.52 47.46 -25.24
C PRO A 67 32.17 47.36 -24.50
N PRO A 68 32.19 47.22 -23.16
CA PRO A 68 30.97 47.05 -22.36
C PRO A 68 30.28 48.41 -22.16
N LEU A 69 28.99 48.44 -22.43
CA LEU A 69 28.09 49.53 -22.07
C LEU A 69 27.73 49.45 -20.58
N PHE A 70 28.26 50.42 -19.83
CA PHE A 70 27.81 50.72 -18.48
C PHE A 70 26.40 51.29 -18.50
N VAL A 71 25.43 50.64 -17.90
CA VAL A 71 24.14 51.18 -17.53
C VAL A 71 24.18 51.54 -16.06
N THR A 72 24.31 52.84 -15.76
CA THR A 72 24.18 53.40 -14.42
C THR A 72 22.71 53.57 -14.06
N CYS A 73 22.21 52.81 -13.11
CA CYS A 73 20.95 53.12 -12.43
C CYS A 73 21.22 54.15 -11.31
N ARG A 74 20.66 55.34 -11.47
CA ARG A 74 20.62 56.39 -10.47
C ARG A 74 19.61 56.05 -9.37
N ARG A 75 20.03 56.13 -8.11
CA ARG A 75 19.18 56.25 -6.92
C ARG A 75 18.72 57.73 -6.78
N PRO A 76 17.49 58.00 -6.33
CA PRO A 76 17.03 59.32 -5.91
C PRO A 76 17.53 59.64 -4.49
N PRO A 77 17.74 60.93 -4.16
CA PRO A 77 18.37 61.39 -2.93
C PRO A 77 17.41 61.51 -1.75
N ALA A 78 17.93 61.22 -0.56
CA ALA A 78 17.31 61.50 0.73
C ALA A 78 17.39 63.00 1.12
N PRO A 79 16.43 63.54 1.89
CA PRO A 79 16.53 64.92 2.37
C PRO A 79 17.38 65.03 3.64
N LEU A 80 18.28 66.01 3.60
CA LEU A 80 19.09 66.50 4.70
C LEU A 80 18.21 67.28 5.70
N LEU A 81 18.36 67.06 6.99
CA LEU A 81 18.12 68.03 8.05
C LEU A 81 19.25 67.98 9.06
N HIS A 82 19.87 69.13 9.28
CA HIS A 82 20.99 69.42 10.18
C HIS A 82 20.51 69.79 11.59
N PRO A 83 21.41 69.97 12.57
CA PRO A 83 21.37 69.34 13.89
C PRO A 83 21.15 70.35 15.03
N THR A 84 20.75 69.85 16.21
CA THR A 84 21.02 70.58 17.47
C THR A 84 21.28 69.62 18.64
N SER A 85 22.47 69.89 19.23
CA SER A 85 22.92 69.82 20.62
C SER A 85 22.82 68.52 21.48
N ALA A 86 24.00 68.03 21.75
CA ALA A 86 24.62 67.73 23.08
C ALA A 86 23.78 67.10 24.20
N GLY A 87 24.24 65.94 24.62
CA GLY A 87 23.90 65.40 25.94
C GLY A 87 24.38 63.94 26.11
N THR A 88 25.52 63.79 26.77
CA THR A 88 26.04 62.70 27.59
C THR A 88 26.04 61.29 27.15
N ALA A 89 27.18 60.69 27.03
CA ALA A 89 27.60 59.36 26.85
C ALA A 89 27.03 58.43 27.92
N SER A 90 26.40 57.31 27.52
CA SER A 90 26.31 56.06 28.26
C SER A 90 26.61 54.94 27.30
N GLN A 91 27.65 54.19 27.59
CA GLN A 91 28.11 53.02 26.89
C GLN A 91 26.98 51.94 26.97
N ALA A 92 26.39 51.63 25.83
CA ALA A 92 25.62 50.37 25.70
C ALA A 92 26.54 49.42 24.96
N MET A 93 27.01 48.45 25.69
CA MET A 93 27.71 47.26 25.18
C MET A 93 26.77 46.52 24.23
N GLU A 94 27.24 46.21 23.04
CA GLU A 94 26.67 45.22 22.15
C GLU A 94 26.60 43.89 22.88
N GLN A 95 25.41 43.38 23.15
CA GLN A 95 25.18 42.02 23.54
C GLN A 95 25.03 41.17 22.26
N PRO A 96 25.80 40.08 22.14
CA PRO A 96 25.61 39.13 21.05
C PRO A 96 24.25 38.43 21.22
N VAL A 97 23.60 38.16 20.09
CA VAL A 97 22.40 37.31 20.02
C VAL A 97 22.80 35.92 20.52
N GLN A 98 22.54 35.67 21.80
CA GLN A 98 22.71 34.37 22.42
C GLN A 98 21.43 33.57 22.19
N ASP A 99 21.60 32.49 21.47
CA ASP A 99 20.95 31.21 21.48
C ASP A 99 19.58 31.08 22.18
N LYS A 100 18.55 30.98 21.39
CA LYS A 100 17.29 30.35 21.81
C LYS A 100 17.43 28.85 22.21
N ALA A 101 18.60 28.27 22.04
CA ALA A 101 18.95 26.95 22.55
C ALA A 101 19.13 26.86 24.07
N ALA A 102 19.29 28.00 24.76
CA ALA A 102 19.49 28.03 26.20
C ALA A 102 18.19 27.95 27.03
N ALA A 103 17.01 27.99 26.43
CA ALA A 103 15.74 27.90 27.17
C ALA A 103 15.37 26.48 27.64
N LEU A 104 16.15 25.45 27.28
CA LEU A 104 15.94 24.07 27.74
C LEU A 104 16.76 23.68 29.00
N SER A 105 17.60 24.57 29.55
CA SER A 105 18.45 24.24 30.68
C SER A 105 17.81 24.50 32.04
N SER A 106 16.57 25.00 32.11
CA SER A 106 15.76 25.11 33.36
C SER A 106 14.48 24.29 33.27
N ALA A 107 14.56 23.05 32.76
CA ALA A 107 13.44 22.13 32.83
C ALA A 107 13.16 21.74 34.30
N PRO A 108 11.89 21.71 34.72
CA PRO A 108 11.53 21.18 36.03
C PRO A 108 12.05 19.75 36.17
N ALA A 109 12.35 19.34 37.40
CA ALA A 109 12.81 18.01 37.74
C ALA A 109 12.03 16.93 36.97
N PRO A 110 12.70 15.86 36.46
CA PRO A 110 12.09 14.91 35.57
C PRO A 110 10.79 14.38 36.15
N THR A 111 9.70 14.56 35.41
CA THR A 111 8.43 13.91 35.71
C THR A 111 8.70 12.42 35.90
N ALA A 112 8.07 11.81 36.91
CA ALA A 112 8.31 10.41 37.28
C ALA A 112 8.37 9.52 36.03
N THR A 113 9.48 8.81 35.86
CA THR A 113 9.66 7.89 34.74
C THR A 113 8.69 6.74 34.94
N PRO A 114 7.94 6.32 33.90
CA PRO A 114 7.00 5.23 34.05
C PRO A 114 7.76 3.93 34.34
N PHE A 115 7.31 3.21 35.38
CA PHE A 115 7.82 1.89 35.72
C PHE A 115 6.66 0.91 35.90
N ALA A 116 6.82 -0.27 35.33
CA ALA A 116 5.94 -1.40 35.59
C ALA A 116 6.72 -2.72 35.40
N GLU A 117 6.44 -3.67 36.26
CA GLU A 117 6.95 -5.03 36.13
C GLU A 117 6.15 -5.80 35.05
N GLN A 118 6.79 -6.77 34.44
CA GLN A 118 6.11 -7.64 33.49
C GLN A 118 5.22 -8.65 34.24
N ASN A 119 3.98 -8.79 33.79
CA ASN A 119 3.13 -9.89 34.19
C ASN A 119 3.43 -11.12 33.31
N PRO A 120 3.95 -12.22 33.89
CA PRO A 120 4.30 -13.42 33.13
C PRO A 120 3.13 -14.03 32.37
N GLU A 121 1.90 -13.93 32.85
CA GLU A 121 0.71 -14.48 32.20
C GLU A 121 0.38 -13.70 30.92
N ASP A 122 0.49 -12.36 30.98
CA ASP A 122 0.26 -11.49 29.83
C ASP A 122 1.30 -11.71 28.75
N VAL A 123 2.58 -11.81 29.13
CA VAL A 123 3.66 -12.16 28.19
C VAL A 123 3.48 -13.56 27.61
N ALA A 124 3.08 -14.54 28.43
CA ALA A 124 2.79 -15.88 27.95
C ALA A 124 1.62 -15.90 26.97
N ARG A 125 0.58 -15.10 27.21
CA ARG A 125 -0.58 -14.91 26.30
C ARG A 125 -0.15 -14.30 24.98
N LEU A 126 0.67 -13.25 25.03
CA LEU A 126 1.27 -12.63 23.85
C LEU A 126 2.07 -13.65 23.05
N CYS A 127 3.00 -14.37 23.69
CA CYS A 127 3.83 -15.38 23.02
C CYS A 127 2.98 -16.49 22.35
N ARG A 128 1.97 -17.01 23.04
CA ARG A 128 1.05 -18.01 22.45
C ARG A 128 0.33 -17.48 21.22
N SER A 129 -0.22 -16.26 21.28
CA SER A 129 -0.89 -15.65 20.14
C SER A 129 0.03 -15.47 18.93
N LEU A 130 1.29 -15.09 19.16
CA LEU A 130 2.31 -14.94 18.12
C LEU A 130 2.74 -16.30 17.53
N GLU A 131 2.87 -17.33 18.38
CA GLU A 131 3.19 -18.69 17.94
C GLU A 131 2.06 -19.31 17.11
N ASP A 132 0.83 -19.11 17.51
CA ASP A 132 -0.35 -19.56 16.75
C ASP A 132 -0.40 -18.87 15.37
N ALA A 133 -0.14 -17.57 15.30
CA ALA A 133 -0.06 -16.84 14.05
C ALA A 133 1.10 -17.26 13.14
N ALA A 134 2.20 -17.72 13.73
CA ALA A 134 3.34 -18.25 12.97
C ALA A 134 3.04 -19.64 12.39
N LYS A 135 2.21 -20.45 13.08
CA LYS A 135 1.81 -21.80 12.66
C LYS A 135 0.64 -21.79 11.67
N ASP A 136 -0.42 -21.03 11.95
CA ASP A 136 -1.64 -21.00 11.14
C ASP A 136 -2.24 -19.60 11.01
N LYS A 137 -1.90 -18.95 9.90
CA LYS A 137 -2.43 -17.63 9.53
C LYS A 137 -3.96 -17.58 9.48
N LYS A 138 -4.62 -18.65 9.02
CA LYS A 138 -6.08 -18.64 8.81
C LYS A 138 -6.81 -18.62 10.13
N LYS A 139 -6.29 -19.32 11.13
CA LYS A 139 -6.87 -19.39 12.47
C LYS A 139 -6.63 -18.12 13.27
N ALA A 140 -5.41 -17.55 13.19
CA ALA A 140 -5.04 -16.38 13.95
C ALA A 140 -5.50 -15.04 13.33
N GLY A 141 -5.85 -15.02 12.03
CA GLY A 141 -6.26 -13.79 11.33
C GLY A 141 -5.11 -12.87 10.89
N PHE A 142 -3.89 -13.10 11.34
CA PHE A 142 -2.68 -12.37 10.97
C PHE A 142 -1.48 -13.30 10.80
N THR A 143 -0.35 -12.78 10.30
CA THR A 143 0.87 -13.57 10.08
C THR A 143 2.01 -13.03 10.92
N ALA A 144 2.61 -13.87 11.74
CA ALA A 144 3.87 -13.60 12.42
C ALA A 144 4.97 -14.52 11.89
N LYS A 145 6.24 -14.07 12.00
CA LYS A 145 7.42 -14.91 11.78
C LYS A 145 8.26 -14.87 13.03
N LYS A 146 8.77 -16.01 13.43
CA LYS A 146 9.64 -16.21 14.60
C LYS A 146 11.02 -16.61 14.13
N ASN A 147 12.05 -15.93 14.61
CA ASN A 147 13.44 -16.31 14.43
C ASN A 147 14.09 -16.43 15.81
N LYS A 148 14.83 -17.49 16.05
CA LYS A 148 15.52 -17.71 17.32
C LYS A 148 17.00 -17.37 17.16
N TYR A 149 17.56 -16.67 18.13
CA TYR A 149 18.97 -16.28 18.19
C TYR A 149 19.58 -16.68 19.53
N ALA A 150 20.82 -17.17 19.50
CA ALA A 150 21.64 -17.28 20.70
C ALA A 150 22.16 -15.86 21.05
N VAL A 151 22.22 -15.54 22.32
CA VAL A 151 22.79 -14.28 22.80
C VAL A 151 24.28 -14.43 22.97
N ALA A 152 25.05 -13.69 22.17
CA ALA A 152 26.50 -13.68 22.28
C ALA A 152 26.93 -13.14 23.65
N GLY A 153 27.90 -13.82 24.28
CA GLY A 153 28.40 -13.42 25.60
C GLY A 153 27.49 -13.74 26.78
N SER A 154 26.34 -14.36 26.57
CA SER A 154 25.47 -14.81 27.67
C SER A 154 26.17 -15.87 28.51
N ARG A 155 26.22 -15.67 29.81
CA ARG A 155 26.81 -16.60 30.79
C ARG A 155 25.99 -17.88 30.91
N ASP A 156 24.68 -17.76 30.76
CA ASP A 156 23.74 -18.89 30.91
C ASP A 156 23.35 -19.51 29.56
N GLY A 157 23.94 -19.05 28.44
CA GLY A 157 23.59 -19.52 27.11
C GLY A 157 22.17 -19.14 26.67
N LEU A 158 21.68 -17.98 27.10
CA LEU A 158 20.33 -17.50 26.83
C LEU A 158 20.07 -17.36 25.33
N THR A 159 18.81 -17.55 24.98
CA THR A 159 18.34 -17.38 23.60
C THR A 159 17.16 -16.41 23.57
N VAL A 160 17.03 -15.66 22.46
CA VAL A 160 15.91 -14.76 22.25
C VAL A 160 15.15 -15.11 20.99
N ASP A 161 13.84 -14.99 21.06
CA ASP A 161 12.94 -15.17 19.92
C ASP A 161 12.56 -13.79 19.36
N SER A 162 12.98 -13.50 18.15
CA SER A 162 12.59 -12.26 17.42
C SER A 162 11.30 -12.46 16.65
N TRP A 163 10.36 -11.55 16.84
CA TRP A 163 9.05 -11.58 16.20
C TRP A 163 8.92 -10.53 15.11
N LYS A 164 8.42 -10.93 13.95
CA LYS A 164 8.27 -10.04 12.79
C LYS A 164 6.90 -10.19 12.15
N PHE A 165 6.24 -9.05 11.95
CA PHE A 165 5.05 -8.94 11.10
C PHE A 165 5.41 -8.40 9.72
N GLN A 166 4.59 -8.68 8.72
CA GLN A 166 4.64 -7.97 7.45
C GLN A 166 4.07 -6.56 7.66
N ASP A 167 4.59 -5.57 6.93
CA ASP A 167 4.20 -4.16 7.14
C ASP A 167 2.69 -3.91 6.96
N TYR A 168 2.01 -4.64 6.07
CA TYR A 168 0.56 -4.55 5.89
C TYR A 168 -0.25 -5.11 7.07
N GLU A 169 0.32 -6.02 7.87
CA GLU A 169 -0.37 -6.60 9.04
C GLU A 169 -0.63 -5.52 10.09
N TYR A 170 0.29 -4.56 10.27
CA TYR A 170 0.13 -3.46 11.24
C TYR A 170 -1.06 -2.53 10.96
N LYS A 171 -1.68 -2.60 9.76
CA LYS A 171 -2.91 -1.87 9.44
C LYS A 171 -4.18 -2.56 9.96
N LYS A 172 -4.06 -3.78 10.49
CA LYS A 172 -5.17 -4.51 11.10
C LYS A 172 -5.41 -4.03 12.52
N ARG A 173 -6.68 -4.01 12.92
CA ARG A 173 -7.07 -3.78 14.31
C ARG A 173 -7.05 -5.10 15.08
N GLY A 174 -6.78 -5.02 16.40
CA GLY A 174 -6.83 -6.18 17.29
C GLY A 174 -5.65 -7.13 17.16
N LEU A 175 -4.48 -6.65 16.72
CA LEU A 175 -3.24 -7.40 16.85
C LEU A 175 -2.88 -7.54 18.34
N PRO A 176 -2.25 -8.65 18.73
CA PRO A 176 -1.82 -8.86 20.12
C PRO A 176 -0.74 -7.87 20.55
N THR A 177 -0.05 -7.26 19.58
CA THR A 177 0.91 -6.18 19.78
C THR A 177 1.13 -5.45 18.45
N TYR A 178 1.51 -4.19 18.51
CA TYR A 178 1.96 -3.39 17.36
C TYR A 178 3.47 -3.16 17.38
N ALA A 179 4.18 -3.84 18.26
CA ALA A 179 5.62 -3.68 18.45
C ALA A 179 6.40 -3.95 17.16
N ARG A 180 7.29 -3.03 16.82
CA ARG A 180 8.25 -3.12 15.75
C ARG A 180 9.65 -3.21 16.34
N GLY A 181 10.19 -4.43 16.38
CA GLY A 181 11.31 -4.80 17.23
C GLY A 181 10.78 -5.41 18.54
N LEU A 182 10.42 -6.68 18.52
CA LEU A 182 9.97 -7.42 19.68
C LEU A 182 10.85 -8.67 19.81
N PHE A 183 11.50 -8.82 20.96
CA PHE A 183 12.25 -10.01 21.31
C PHE A 183 11.78 -10.52 22.66
N THR A 184 11.53 -11.80 22.72
CA THR A 184 11.12 -12.48 23.96
C THR A 184 12.15 -13.52 24.34
N THR A 185 12.29 -13.77 25.63
CA THR A 185 13.16 -14.81 26.17
C THR A 185 12.45 -15.55 27.30
N ARG A 186 13.18 -16.43 27.97
CA ARG A 186 12.75 -17.09 29.21
C ARG A 186 13.81 -16.90 30.29
N THR A 187 13.36 -16.61 31.49
CA THR A 187 14.21 -16.57 32.66
C THR A 187 14.77 -17.97 32.99
N ARG A 188 15.72 -18.05 33.95
CA ARG A 188 16.22 -19.31 34.49
C ARG A 188 15.11 -20.21 35.01
N ASN A 189 14.05 -19.62 35.54
CA ASN A 189 12.87 -20.35 36.02
C ASN A 189 11.87 -20.68 34.90
N ASN A 190 12.29 -20.57 33.65
CA ASN A 190 11.45 -20.82 32.44
C ASN A 190 10.21 -19.91 32.33
N VAL A 191 10.20 -18.76 33.01
CA VAL A 191 9.16 -17.75 32.92
C VAL A 191 9.37 -16.91 31.64
N PRO A 192 8.34 -16.72 30.79
CA PRO A 192 8.48 -15.90 29.58
C PRO A 192 8.56 -14.42 29.94
N GLU A 193 9.47 -13.70 29.28
CA GLU A 193 9.61 -12.25 29.42
C GLU A 193 9.88 -11.57 28.07
N ILE A 194 9.56 -10.29 27.96
CA ILE A 194 9.95 -9.41 26.86
C ILE A 194 11.37 -8.92 27.16
N ALA A 195 12.30 -9.30 26.30
CA ALA A 195 13.69 -8.85 26.40
C ALA A 195 13.91 -7.51 25.70
N ILE A 196 13.26 -7.30 24.54
CA ILE A 196 13.30 -6.04 23.79
C ILE A 196 11.89 -5.64 23.41
N ARG A 197 11.52 -4.38 23.67
CA ARG A 197 10.28 -3.71 23.30
C ARG A 197 10.56 -2.48 22.45
N GLY A 198 10.50 -2.63 21.13
CA GLY A 198 10.54 -1.49 20.23
C GLY A 198 9.25 -0.67 20.26
N TYR A 199 9.19 0.37 19.44
CA TYR A 199 7.98 1.18 19.31
C TYR A 199 6.81 0.40 18.74
N ASP A 200 5.60 0.78 19.06
CA ASP A 200 4.45 0.43 18.25
C ASP A 200 4.60 1.05 16.86
N LYS A 201 4.11 0.35 15.84
CA LYS A 201 4.16 0.87 14.47
C LYS A 201 3.39 2.18 14.39
N PHE A 202 4.11 3.26 14.19
CA PHE A 202 3.54 4.57 13.85
C PHE A 202 3.65 4.84 12.35
N PHE A 203 2.66 5.54 11.82
CA PHE A 203 2.46 5.78 10.40
C PHE A 203 2.78 7.22 10.02
N ASN A 204 3.02 7.44 8.74
CA ASN A 204 3.17 8.79 8.21
C ASN A 204 1.82 9.51 8.19
N VAL A 205 1.83 10.84 8.24
CA VAL A 205 0.64 11.64 8.00
C VAL A 205 0.01 11.21 6.66
N GLY A 206 -1.30 10.95 6.65
CA GLY A 206 -2.04 10.49 5.47
C GLY A 206 -1.86 9.03 5.08
N GLU A 207 -0.98 8.24 5.74
CA GLU A 207 -0.73 6.83 5.39
C GLU A 207 -1.88 5.88 5.79
N VAL A 208 -2.59 6.22 6.86
CA VAL A 208 -3.79 5.50 7.37
C VAL A 208 -4.83 6.53 7.81
N HIS A 209 -6.08 6.09 8.00
CA HIS A 209 -7.16 6.99 8.42
C HIS A 209 -6.82 7.74 9.71
N GLU A 210 -6.20 7.05 10.67
CA GLU A 210 -5.84 7.58 11.98
C GLU A 210 -4.75 8.67 11.93
N THR A 211 -3.99 8.76 10.84
CA THR A 211 -2.93 9.76 10.63
C THR A 211 -3.32 10.83 9.62
N ARG A 212 -4.57 10.95 9.24
CA ARG A 212 -5.07 12.11 8.51
C ARG A 212 -5.15 13.31 9.46
N TRP A 213 -4.92 14.51 8.96
CA TRP A 213 -4.94 15.71 9.78
C TRP A 213 -6.25 15.88 10.55
N ASP A 214 -7.40 15.65 9.90
CA ASP A 214 -8.71 15.68 10.54
C ASP A 214 -8.84 14.73 11.75
N ALA A 215 -8.27 13.54 11.64
CA ALA A 215 -8.27 12.56 12.72
C ALA A 215 -7.25 12.89 13.82
N ILE A 216 -6.08 13.40 13.47
CA ILE A 216 -5.04 13.84 14.40
C ILE A 216 -5.58 15.00 15.24
N GLU A 217 -6.14 16.03 14.61
CA GLU A 217 -6.71 17.21 15.26
C GLU A 217 -7.84 16.84 16.23
N ALA A 218 -8.71 15.90 15.85
CA ALA A 218 -9.85 15.50 16.64
C ALA A 218 -9.52 14.56 17.82
N GLN A 219 -8.40 13.83 17.77
CA GLN A 219 -8.15 12.70 18.68
C GLN A 219 -6.86 12.80 19.48
N THR A 220 -6.03 13.82 19.26
CA THR A 220 -4.76 13.98 19.96
C THR A 220 -4.77 15.22 20.85
N THR A 221 -3.96 15.16 21.88
CA THR A 221 -3.73 16.28 22.81
C THR A 221 -2.24 16.42 23.08
N GLY A 222 -1.82 17.67 23.26
CA GLY A 222 -0.46 18.00 23.64
C GLY A 222 -0.13 17.70 25.12
N PRO A 223 1.11 18.01 25.55
CA PRO A 223 2.14 18.63 24.71
C PRO A 223 2.63 17.71 23.60
N TYR A 224 2.97 18.30 22.45
CA TYR A 224 3.55 17.58 21.34
C TYR A 224 5.07 17.68 21.39
N GLU A 225 5.75 16.55 21.46
CA GLU A 225 7.21 16.48 21.37
C GLU A 225 7.61 16.02 19.98
N LEU A 226 8.28 16.90 19.23
CA LEU A 226 8.76 16.64 17.87
C LEU A 226 10.24 16.25 17.97
N THR A 227 10.55 14.99 17.69
CA THR A 227 11.93 14.51 17.62
C THR A 227 12.40 14.48 16.18
N LEU A 228 13.60 15.02 15.93
CA LEU A 228 14.27 14.90 14.62
C LEU A 228 14.36 13.42 14.25
N LYS A 229 13.95 13.10 13.03
CA LYS A 229 14.07 11.76 12.54
C LYS A 229 15.44 11.58 11.88
N GLU A 230 16.37 11.02 12.66
CA GLU A 230 17.68 10.63 12.17
C GLU A 230 17.58 9.52 11.12
N ASN A 231 18.58 9.43 10.25
CA ASN A 231 18.60 8.53 9.10
C ASN A 231 19.73 7.51 9.21
N GLY A 232 19.44 6.38 9.81
CA GLY A 232 20.40 5.30 10.06
C GLY A 232 19.70 3.95 10.20
N CYS A 233 20.19 3.12 11.08
CA CYS A 233 19.57 1.85 11.42
C CYS A 233 19.23 1.77 12.92
N ILE A 234 18.02 1.29 13.21
CA ILE A 234 17.52 1.21 14.58
C ILE A 234 18.26 0.13 15.39
N ILE A 235 18.68 0.49 16.60
CA ILE A 235 19.34 -0.38 17.59
C ILE A 235 18.55 -0.35 18.89
N PHE A 236 18.31 -1.52 19.44
CA PHE A 236 17.66 -1.74 20.72
C PHE A 236 18.65 -2.30 21.72
N MET A 237 18.59 -1.85 22.96
CA MET A 237 19.45 -2.30 24.04
C MET A 237 18.63 -2.61 25.28
N SER A 238 18.86 -3.74 25.94
CA SER A 238 18.23 -4.12 27.20
C SER A 238 19.13 -5.05 28.01
N GLY A 239 18.88 -5.20 29.32
CA GLY A 239 19.62 -6.10 30.18
C GLY A 239 18.90 -7.44 30.39
N LEU A 240 19.62 -8.53 30.29
CA LEU A 240 19.11 -9.88 30.54
C LEU A 240 19.32 -10.29 31.99
N GLU A 241 18.68 -11.37 32.44
CA GLU A 241 18.73 -11.89 33.78
C GLU A 241 20.15 -12.28 34.25
N ASP A 242 20.99 -12.75 33.33
CA ASP A 242 22.37 -13.14 33.59
C ASP A 242 23.37 -11.96 33.64
N GLY A 243 22.87 -10.73 33.50
CA GLY A 243 23.65 -9.49 33.48
C GLY A 243 24.21 -9.15 32.10
N THR A 244 23.91 -9.92 31.07
CA THR A 244 24.34 -9.65 29.68
C THR A 244 23.56 -8.48 29.08
N LEU A 245 24.27 -7.58 28.42
CA LEU A 245 23.64 -6.54 27.59
C LEU A 245 23.21 -7.16 26.26
N LEU A 246 21.92 -7.16 26.00
CA LEU A 246 21.36 -7.57 24.72
C LEU A 246 21.28 -6.37 23.77
N VAL A 247 22.02 -6.43 22.65
CA VAL A 247 21.98 -5.43 21.58
C VAL A 247 21.35 -6.05 20.33
N CYS A 248 20.28 -5.43 19.84
CA CYS A 248 19.53 -5.91 18.67
C CYS A 248 19.37 -4.84 17.62
N SER A 249 19.37 -5.24 16.36
CA SER A 249 18.77 -4.48 15.28
C SER A 249 17.26 -4.75 15.21
N LYS A 250 16.56 -4.21 14.25
CA LYS A 250 15.11 -4.36 14.08
C LYS A 250 14.60 -5.80 14.20
N HIS A 251 15.36 -6.81 13.76
CA HIS A 251 14.90 -8.19 13.69
C HIS A 251 15.98 -9.23 14.01
N SER A 252 17.18 -8.85 14.38
CA SER A 252 18.30 -9.76 14.63
C SER A 252 19.23 -9.23 15.70
N THR A 253 19.98 -10.12 16.31
CA THR A 253 21.07 -9.83 17.25
C THR A 253 22.31 -10.64 16.87
N GLY A 254 23.46 -10.18 17.34
CA GLY A 254 24.76 -10.82 17.10
C GLY A 254 25.26 -10.70 15.66
N GLU A 255 26.29 -11.44 15.35
CA GLU A 255 26.87 -11.51 14.01
C GLU A 255 25.99 -12.34 13.06
N ARG A 256 26.19 -12.11 11.76
CA ARG A 256 25.48 -12.83 10.69
C ARG A 256 26.47 -13.29 9.65
N SER A 257 26.30 -14.50 9.18
CA SER A 257 27.18 -15.11 8.17
C SER A 257 27.02 -14.55 6.76
N ASP A 258 25.94 -13.83 6.49
CA ASP A 258 25.61 -13.28 5.17
C ASP A 258 26.10 -11.83 4.97
N VAL A 259 26.67 -11.20 5.99
CA VAL A 259 27.23 -9.84 5.95
C VAL A 259 28.55 -9.75 6.73
N ASN A 260 29.44 -8.85 6.34
CA ASN A 260 30.73 -8.67 7.01
C ASN A 260 30.56 -8.15 8.45
N LEU A 261 29.62 -7.27 8.68
CA LEU A 261 29.25 -6.71 9.98
C LEU A 261 27.75 -6.50 10.03
N SER A 262 27.08 -7.09 11.01
CA SER A 262 25.64 -6.91 11.19
C SER A 262 25.35 -5.57 11.85
N HIS A 263 24.14 -5.02 11.64
CA HIS A 263 23.70 -3.78 12.32
C HIS A 263 23.75 -3.91 13.84
N ALA A 264 23.38 -5.08 14.39
CA ALA A 264 23.45 -5.32 15.83
C ALA A 264 24.89 -5.29 16.35
N ALA A 265 25.82 -5.94 15.63
CA ALA A 265 27.24 -5.95 16.00
C ALA A 265 27.89 -4.57 15.84
N ALA A 266 27.50 -3.81 14.80
CA ALA A 266 27.95 -2.42 14.63
C ALA A 266 27.44 -1.54 15.79
N GLY A 267 26.17 -1.69 16.15
CA GLY A 267 25.59 -1.01 17.32
C GLY A 267 26.28 -1.37 18.62
N GLU A 268 26.59 -2.66 18.84
CA GLU A 268 27.30 -3.12 20.03
C GLU A 268 28.72 -2.51 20.15
N ARG A 269 29.47 -2.44 19.03
CA ARG A 269 30.80 -1.77 19.00
C ARG A 269 30.71 -0.29 19.36
N TRP A 270 29.65 0.39 18.94
CA TRP A 270 29.42 1.79 19.33
C TRP A 270 29.08 1.93 20.79
N VAL A 271 28.25 1.03 21.36
CA VAL A 271 27.98 0.99 22.81
C VAL A 271 29.26 0.76 23.60
N GLU A 272 30.08 -0.23 23.22
CA GLU A 272 31.36 -0.48 23.88
C GLU A 272 32.28 0.75 23.87
N ARG A 273 32.45 1.39 22.70
CA ARG A 273 33.29 2.57 22.57
C ARG A 273 32.85 3.74 23.45
N GLN A 274 31.55 4.03 23.49
CA GLN A 274 31.04 5.13 24.30
C GLN A 274 31.08 4.85 25.81
N LEU A 275 30.83 3.61 26.23
CA LEU A 275 30.94 3.20 27.62
C LEU A 275 32.39 3.23 28.11
N GLN A 276 33.35 2.75 27.29
CA GLN A 276 34.77 2.86 27.58
C GLN A 276 35.23 4.30 27.79
N ALA A 277 34.74 5.22 26.96
CA ALA A 277 35.05 6.66 27.09
C ALA A 277 34.54 7.25 28.43
N LEU A 278 33.53 6.63 29.03
CA LEU A 278 32.97 7.02 30.35
C LEU A 278 33.55 6.18 31.54
N GLY A 279 34.43 5.23 31.27
CA GLY A 279 34.92 4.30 32.28
C GLY A 279 33.85 3.36 32.84
N ARG A 280 32.82 3.04 32.02
CA ARG A 280 31.70 2.13 32.37
C ARG A 280 31.75 0.85 31.56
N THR A 281 31.01 -0.17 32.01
CA THR A 281 30.96 -1.49 31.36
C THR A 281 29.59 -1.76 30.73
N LYS A 282 29.53 -2.78 29.86
CA LYS A 282 28.24 -3.26 29.32
C LYS A 282 27.32 -3.81 30.41
N GLU A 283 27.92 -4.45 31.43
CA GLU A 283 27.20 -5.00 32.58
C GLU A 283 26.54 -3.90 33.42
N ASP A 284 27.17 -2.73 33.54
CA ASP A 284 26.58 -1.58 34.26
C ASP A 284 25.33 -1.08 33.53
N LEU A 285 25.42 -0.91 32.21
CA LEU A 285 24.28 -0.51 31.39
C LEU A 285 23.20 -1.60 31.39
N ALA A 286 23.56 -2.87 31.28
CA ALA A 286 22.62 -4.00 31.34
C ALA A 286 21.85 -4.01 32.67
N ARG A 287 22.55 -3.81 33.79
CA ARG A 287 21.96 -3.75 35.13
C ARG A 287 20.97 -2.60 35.24
N GLU A 288 21.33 -1.42 34.76
CA GLU A 288 20.44 -0.25 34.77
C GLU A 288 19.17 -0.50 33.95
N LEU A 289 19.32 -1.00 32.71
CA LEU A 289 18.18 -1.31 31.83
C LEU A 289 17.28 -2.38 32.41
N ARG A 290 17.88 -3.42 33.04
CA ARG A 290 17.16 -4.52 33.64
C ARG A 290 16.38 -4.08 34.89
N SER A 291 17.03 -3.30 35.80
CA SER A 291 16.40 -2.82 37.02
C SER A 291 15.17 -1.98 36.80
N ARG A 292 15.12 -1.30 35.65
CA ARG A 292 13.99 -0.45 35.25
C ARG A 292 13.01 -1.15 34.29
N ASN A 293 13.26 -2.38 33.94
CA ASN A 293 12.47 -3.14 32.94
C ASN A 293 12.28 -2.39 31.60
N ILE A 294 13.37 -1.87 31.04
CA ILE A 294 13.32 -0.99 29.86
C ILE A 294 14.19 -1.45 28.70
N THR A 295 13.81 -1.00 27.51
CA THR A 295 14.60 -1.04 26.28
C THR A 295 15.01 0.38 25.88
N ALA A 296 16.30 0.66 25.78
CA ALA A 296 16.82 1.86 25.14
C ALA A 296 16.79 1.70 23.62
N VAL A 297 16.33 2.73 22.91
CA VAL A 297 16.14 2.72 21.47
C VAL A 297 16.91 3.86 20.82
N ALA A 298 17.87 3.52 19.97
CA ALA A 298 18.72 4.48 19.28
C ALA A 298 18.73 4.25 17.77
N GLU A 299 19.08 5.29 17.01
CA GLU A 299 19.44 5.19 15.61
C GLU A 299 20.96 5.19 15.48
N LEU A 300 21.53 4.16 14.88
CA LEU A 300 22.94 4.13 14.51
C LEU A 300 23.13 4.86 13.19
N CYS A 301 23.79 6.00 13.26
CA CYS A 301 24.16 6.83 12.12
C CYS A 301 25.68 6.85 12.00
N ASP A 302 26.23 6.21 10.98
CA ASP A 302 27.68 6.08 10.77
C ASP A 302 27.98 5.72 9.31
N ASP A 303 28.40 6.71 8.55
CA ASP A 303 28.75 6.51 7.12
C ASP A 303 30.00 5.63 6.94
N GLY A 304 30.84 5.50 7.97
CA GLY A 304 31.96 4.56 7.97
C GLY A 304 31.51 3.10 8.06
N PHE A 305 30.30 2.85 8.59
CA PHE A 305 29.67 1.54 8.60
C PHE A 305 28.76 1.34 7.38
N GLU A 306 27.82 2.27 7.16
CA GLU A 306 26.85 2.21 6.06
C GLU A 306 26.29 3.59 5.76
N GLU A 307 26.46 4.07 4.52
CA GLU A 307 25.81 5.30 4.06
C GLU A 307 24.33 5.05 3.77
N HIS A 308 23.47 5.95 4.25
CA HIS A 308 22.02 5.93 3.98
C HIS A 308 21.68 7.03 2.94
N ILE A 309 20.95 8.06 3.36
CA ILE A 309 20.54 9.17 2.52
C ILE A 309 21.18 10.48 3.00
N LEU A 310 21.14 10.71 4.32
CA LEU A 310 21.76 11.88 4.96
C LEU A 310 23.18 11.53 5.41
N ALA A 311 24.06 12.55 5.41
CA ALA A 311 25.46 12.38 5.75
C ALA A 311 25.71 12.40 7.26
N TYR A 312 26.43 11.38 7.74
CA TYR A 312 26.92 11.29 9.11
C TYR A 312 28.41 10.96 9.13
N GLY A 313 29.22 11.96 8.79
CA GLY A 313 30.67 11.84 8.87
C GLY A 313 31.17 11.58 10.30
N PRO A 314 32.48 11.37 10.49
CA PRO A 314 33.06 10.95 11.76
C PRO A 314 32.71 11.83 12.97
N ASP A 315 32.49 13.13 12.76
CA ASP A 315 32.08 14.12 13.76
C ASP A 315 30.63 13.93 14.21
N LYS A 316 29.77 13.42 13.33
CA LYS A 316 28.35 13.19 13.55
C LYS A 316 27.99 11.71 13.77
N ALA A 317 28.93 10.79 13.54
CA ALA A 317 28.68 9.37 13.69
C ALA A 317 28.41 8.99 15.15
N GLY A 318 27.48 8.05 15.37
CA GLY A 318 27.17 7.52 16.70
C GLY A 318 25.75 6.97 16.85
N LEU A 319 25.43 6.62 18.10
CA LEU A 319 24.11 6.16 18.50
C LEU A 319 23.28 7.33 19.01
N TYR A 320 22.28 7.74 18.23
CA TYR A 320 21.34 8.80 18.61
C TYR A 320 20.16 8.19 19.38
N LEU A 321 20.18 8.39 20.71
CA LEU A 321 19.11 7.87 21.58
C LEU A 321 17.85 8.71 21.39
N HIS A 322 16.80 8.07 20.93
CA HIS A 322 15.53 8.74 20.64
C HIS A 322 14.35 8.16 21.43
N GLY A 323 14.55 7.13 22.25
CA GLY A 323 13.49 6.63 23.10
C GLY A 323 13.93 5.60 24.12
N ILE A 324 13.11 5.44 25.14
CA ILE A 324 13.20 4.40 26.16
C ILE A 324 11.79 3.85 26.36
N ASN A 325 11.60 2.56 26.10
CA ASN A 325 10.30 1.90 26.22
C ASN A 325 10.31 0.91 27.39
N VAL A 326 9.20 0.81 28.10
CA VAL A 326 9.02 -0.21 29.13
C VAL A 326 8.74 -1.56 28.45
N ASN A 327 9.34 -2.64 28.93
CA ASN A 327 9.21 -3.98 28.38
C ASN A 327 7.88 -4.63 28.76
N LEU A 328 6.78 -4.15 28.16
CA LEU A 328 5.41 -4.62 28.40
C LEU A 328 4.74 -5.00 27.06
N PRO A 329 3.70 -5.85 27.07
CA PRO A 329 2.87 -6.06 25.89
C PRO A 329 2.27 -4.74 25.35
N GLU A 330 1.76 -3.89 26.23
CA GLU A 330 1.26 -2.56 25.96
C GLU A 330 2.41 -1.58 25.70
N PHE A 331 2.14 -0.55 24.91
CA PHE A 331 3.14 0.47 24.60
C PHE A 331 3.19 1.54 25.69
N MET A 332 4.35 1.66 26.32
CA MET A 332 4.66 2.67 27.32
C MET A 332 6.09 3.19 27.09
N THR A 333 6.28 4.50 27.06
CA THR A 333 7.56 5.14 26.74
C THR A 333 7.90 6.29 27.67
N TYR A 334 9.19 6.61 27.77
CA TYR A 334 9.68 7.71 28.59
C TYR A 334 9.51 9.06 27.88
N PRO A 335 9.27 10.15 28.64
CA PRO A 335 9.32 11.52 28.11
C PRO A 335 10.70 11.86 27.54
N ALA A 336 10.75 12.74 26.56
CA ALA A 336 11.99 13.13 25.88
C ALA A 336 13.07 13.66 26.84
N ALA A 337 12.69 14.42 27.87
CA ALA A 337 13.62 14.92 28.88
C ALA A 337 14.35 13.79 29.64
N SER A 338 13.62 12.72 30.02
CA SER A 338 14.21 11.56 30.66
C SER A 338 15.09 10.74 29.73
N VAL A 339 14.74 10.69 28.42
CA VAL A 339 15.58 10.06 27.38
C VAL A 339 16.88 10.84 27.23
N HIS A 340 16.85 12.18 27.19
CA HIS A 340 18.04 13.03 27.12
C HIS A 340 18.94 12.89 28.36
N HIS A 341 18.35 12.86 29.54
CA HIS A 341 19.13 12.62 30.77
C HIS A 341 19.83 11.26 30.79
N PHE A 342 19.14 10.23 30.30
CA PHE A 342 19.76 8.92 30.13
C PHE A 342 20.87 8.94 29.08
N ALA A 343 20.68 9.66 27.96
CA ALA A 343 21.68 9.83 26.92
C ALA A 343 22.96 10.48 27.47
N ASP A 344 22.82 11.57 28.22
CA ASP A 344 23.95 12.25 28.89
C ASP A 344 24.67 11.32 29.88
N THR A 345 23.90 10.54 30.65
CA THR A 345 24.44 9.61 31.67
C THR A 345 25.25 8.47 31.03
N TRP A 346 24.84 7.99 29.84
CA TRP A 346 25.41 6.79 29.24
C TRP A 346 26.17 7.07 27.92
N GLY A 347 26.43 8.34 27.59
CA GLY A 347 27.25 8.76 26.47
C GLY A 347 26.62 8.60 25.08
N PHE A 348 25.28 8.52 25.03
CA PHE A 348 24.57 8.52 23.73
C PHE A 348 24.46 9.92 23.16
N ARG A 349 24.42 10.02 21.84
CA ARG A 349 24.03 11.26 21.18
C ARG A 349 22.54 11.53 21.40
N LYS A 350 22.20 12.80 21.62
CA LYS A 350 20.79 13.22 21.75
C LYS A 350 20.21 13.57 20.40
N VAL A 351 18.97 13.18 20.14
CA VAL A 351 18.22 13.71 19.00
C VAL A 351 17.71 15.11 19.33
N GLY A 352 17.56 15.96 18.29
CA GLY A 352 16.90 17.26 18.48
C GLY A 352 15.44 17.05 18.88
N VAL A 353 14.97 17.84 19.86
CA VAL A 353 13.57 17.79 20.34
C VAL A 353 13.02 19.20 20.41
N LEU A 354 11.85 19.38 19.84
CA LEU A 354 11.03 20.59 19.95
C LEU A 354 9.73 20.26 20.69
N ARG A 355 9.23 21.21 21.49
CA ARG A 355 7.97 21.07 22.18
C ARG A 355 7.00 22.14 21.71
N MET A 356 5.77 21.72 21.40
CA MET A 356 4.67 22.59 21.00
C MET A 356 3.43 22.19 21.77
N ASP A 357 2.55 23.16 22.05
CA ASP A 357 1.38 22.91 22.88
C ASP A 357 0.14 22.61 22.02
N THR A 358 0.09 23.08 20.78
CA THR A 358 -1.06 22.91 19.90
C THR A 358 -0.72 22.16 18.60
N ILE A 359 -1.68 21.40 18.09
CA ILE A 359 -1.50 20.68 16.82
C ILE A 359 -1.43 21.63 15.62
N ALA A 360 -2.01 22.81 15.71
CA ALA A 360 -1.92 23.82 14.67
C ALA A 360 -0.50 24.38 14.50
N GLU A 361 0.21 24.60 15.63
CA GLU A 361 1.64 24.97 15.61
C GLU A 361 2.49 23.85 15.03
N VAL A 362 2.25 22.61 15.45
CA VAL A 362 2.93 21.42 14.91
C VAL A 362 2.78 21.34 13.41
N ARG A 363 1.57 21.46 12.90
CA ARG A 363 1.29 21.36 11.48
C ARG A 363 1.99 22.46 10.68
N ARG A 364 1.85 23.72 11.11
CA ARG A 364 2.52 24.87 10.46
C ARG A 364 4.04 24.66 10.41
N PHE A 365 4.66 24.30 11.53
CA PHE A 365 6.08 24.05 11.63
C PHE A 365 6.55 22.94 10.69
N LEU A 366 5.81 21.82 10.65
CA LEU A 366 6.16 20.70 9.77
C LEU A 366 6.02 21.05 8.28
N GLU A 367 4.99 21.82 7.92
CA GLU A 367 4.77 22.30 6.55
C GLU A 367 5.88 23.29 6.15
N GLU A 368 6.26 24.25 7.02
CA GLU A 368 7.37 25.19 6.79
C GLU A 368 8.73 24.48 6.60
N CYS A 369 9.06 23.51 7.45
CA CYS A 369 10.27 22.72 7.29
C CYS A 369 10.26 21.84 6.01
N ALA A 370 9.09 21.40 5.58
CA ALA A 370 8.96 20.57 4.38
C ALA A 370 9.26 21.32 3.08
N GLU A 371 9.10 22.65 3.06
CA GLU A 371 9.42 23.48 1.88
C GLU A 371 10.90 23.41 1.48
N THR A 372 11.80 23.27 2.46
CA THR A 372 13.24 23.20 2.25
C THR A 372 13.84 21.81 2.48
N GLY A 373 13.11 20.90 3.16
CA GLY A 373 13.64 19.61 3.60
C GLY A 373 14.73 19.73 4.67
N ALA A 374 14.87 20.91 5.30
CA ALA A 374 15.92 21.23 6.27
C ALA A 374 15.34 21.82 7.56
N HIS A 375 16.11 21.71 8.63
CA HIS A 375 15.84 22.37 9.90
C HIS A 375 17.17 22.91 10.46
N GLU A 376 17.20 24.20 10.83
CA GLU A 376 18.42 24.90 11.31
C GLU A 376 19.65 24.72 10.40
N GLY A 377 19.44 24.79 9.08
CA GLY A 377 20.50 24.64 8.08
C GLY A 377 21.04 23.22 7.89
N ARG A 378 20.38 22.20 8.46
CA ARG A 378 20.70 20.79 8.33
C ARG A 378 19.60 20.06 7.58
N ASP A 379 19.97 19.26 6.59
CA ASP A 379 19.04 18.31 5.95
C ASP A 379 18.47 17.34 6.97
N VAL A 380 17.15 17.13 6.97
CA VAL A 380 16.46 16.21 7.87
C VAL A 380 15.45 15.36 7.12
N GLU A 381 15.27 14.10 7.55
CA GLU A 381 14.28 13.19 6.94
C GLU A 381 12.84 13.58 7.32
N GLY A 382 12.66 14.40 8.33
CA GLY A 382 11.38 14.78 8.91
C GLY A 382 11.37 14.67 10.43
N PHE A 383 10.18 14.52 11.00
CA PHE A 383 9.99 14.46 12.45
C PHE A 383 9.12 13.27 12.86
N VAL A 384 9.37 12.76 14.07
CA VAL A 384 8.45 11.89 14.80
C VAL A 384 7.76 12.73 15.85
N VAL A 385 6.44 12.84 15.77
CA VAL A 385 5.62 13.60 16.73
C VAL A 385 5.05 12.65 17.75
N ARG A 386 5.30 12.91 19.01
CA ARG A 386 4.83 12.19 20.19
C ARG A 386 3.75 13.00 20.86
N CYS A 387 2.63 12.38 21.19
CA CYS A 387 1.50 13.01 21.82
C CYS A 387 0.66 12.00 22.60
N LYS A 388 -0.38 12.45 23.23
CA LYS A 388 -1.42 11.60 23.79
C LYS A 388 -2.58 11.50 22.83
N ARG A 389 -3.19 10.31 22.75
CA ARG A 389 -4.37 10.07 21.91
C ARG A 389 -5.50 9.44 22.70
N SER A 390 -6.72 9.89 22.43
CA SER A 390 -7.93 9.26 22.94
C SER A 390 -8.98 9.20 21.83
N TRP A 391 -9.68 8.06 21.72
CA TRP A 391 -10.80 7.90 20.78
C TRP A 391 -12.06 8.63 21.27
N ASP A 392 -12.21 8.74 22.59
CA ASP A 392 -13.28 9.43 23.28
C ASP A 392 -12.70 9.95 24.61
N PRO A 393 -12.31 11.24 24.65
CA PRO A 393 -11.69 11.84 25.83
C PRO A 393 -12.54 11.78 27.12
N SER A 394 -13.86 11.60 26.96
CA SER A 394 -14.78 11.49 28.09
C SER A 394 -14.81 10.10 28.73
N LYS A 395 -14.35 9.06 28.04
CA LYS A 395 -14.49 7.66 28.45
C LYS A 395 -13.20 6.85 28.52
N VAL A 396 -12.14 7.30 27.80
CA VAL A 396 -10.89 6.53 27.66
C VAL A 396 -9.72 7.41 28.06
N GLN A 397 -8.91 6.91 29.00
CA GLN A 397 -7.65 7.57 29.36
C GLN A 397 -6.75 7.71 28.13
N PRO A 398 -6.19 8.91 27.88
CA PRO A 398 -5.24 9.11 26.79
C PRO A 398 -4.00 8.23 26.93
N PHE A 399 -3.59 7.61 25.84
CA PHE A 399 -2.40 6.76 25.78
C PHE A 399 -1.33 7.36 24.89
N ASP A 400 -0.07 6.92 25.07
CA ASP A 400 1.05 7.35 24.24
C ASP A 400 0.82 6.97 22.79
N TRP A 401 0.91 7.96 21.90
CA TRP A 401 0.72 7.74 20.49
C TRP A 401 1.67 8.59 19.66
N PHE A 402 2.17 8.02 18.58
CA PHE A 402 3.15 8.62 17.70
C PHE A 402 2.66 8.62 16.27
N PHE A 403 2.97 9.67 15.54
CA PHE A 403 2.92 9.72 14.10
C PHE A 403 4.21 10.34 13.57
N LYS A 404 4.48 10.22 12.29
CA LYS A 404 5.65 10.83 11.67
C LYS A 404 5.23 11.69 10.50
N TYR A 405 5.98 12.72 10.28
CA TYR A 405 5.92 13.56 9.10
C TYR A 405 7.28 13.47 8.41
N LYS A 406 7.31 12.75 7.29
CA LYS A 406 8.50 12.68 6.46
C LYS A 406 8.40 13.74 5.40
N PHE A 407 9.49 14.46 5.22
CA PHE A 407 9.59 15.35 4.09
C PHE A 407 9.69 14.52 2.82
N GLU A 408 8.88 14.86 1.85
CA GLU A 408 8.90 14.17 0.58
C GLU A 408 10.20 14.46 -0.14
N GLU A 409 10.54 15.72 -0.29
CA GLU A 409 11.72 16.14 -1.01
C GLU A 409 12.71 16.89 -0.08
N PRO A 410 14.00 16.86 -0.36
CA PRO A 410 14.69 16.05 -1.40
C PRO A 410 14.92 14.59 -1.02
N TYR A 411 14.39 14.14 0.12
CA TYR A 411 14.64 12.79 0.66
C TYR A 411 14.15 11.66 -0.25
N LEU A 412 12.94 11.78 -0.83
CA LEU A 412 12.40 10.77 -1.74
C LEU A 412 13.18 10.71 -3.05
N LEU A 413 13.59 11.87 -3.60
CA LEU A 413 14.41 11.97 -4.78
C LEU A 413 15.76 11.27 -4.57
N TYR A 414 16.46 11.55 -3.47
CA TYR A 414 17.74 10.91 -3.15
C TYR A 414 17.60 9.40 -2.95
N ARG A 415 16.53 8.96 -2.32
CA ARG A 415 16.22 7.53 -2.18
C ARG A 415 15.99 6.90 -3.55
N GLN A 416 15.25 7.55 -4.45
CA GLN A 416 15.02 7.07 -5.80
C GLN A 416 16.33 6.94 -6.57
N TRP A 417 17.21 7.93 -6.48
CA TRP A 417 18.52 7.88 -7.10
C TRP A 417 19.37 6.72 -6.58
N ARG A 418 19.39 6.52 -5.27
CA ARG A 418 20.10 5.38 -4.64
C ARG A 418 19.60 4.04 -5.16
N GLU A 419 18.31 3.81 -5.13
CA GLU A 419 17.72 2.52 -5.56
C GLU A 419 17.87 2.31 -7.07
N SER A 420 17.75 3.37 -7.86
CA SER A 420 17.91 3.32 -9.32
C SER A 420 19.37 3.02 -9.71
N THR A 421 20.35 3.59 -9.00
CA THR A 421 21.78 3.28 -9.20
C THR A 421 22.10 1.84 -8.82
N LYS A 422 21.54 1.33 -7.70
CA LYS A 422 21.69 -0.09 -7.33
C LYS A 422 21.07 -1.02 -8.38
N ALA A 423 19.94 -0.66 -8.94
CA ALA A 423 19.33 -1.41 -10.03
C ALA A 423 20.21 -1.40 -11.29
N LEU A 424 20.77 -0.24 -11.65
CA LEU A 424 21.70 -0.08 -12.77
C LEU A 424 22.95 -0.98 -12.59
N ILE A 425 23.56 -0.97 -11.41
CA ILE A 425 24.74 -1.84 -11.10
C ILE A 425 24.36 -3.32 -11.18
N ALA A 426 23.15 -3.69 -10.75
CA ALA A 426 22.64 -5.06 -10.80
C ALA A 426 22.15 -5.48 -12.20
N GLY A 427 22.29 -4.65 -13.24
CA GLY A 427 21.77 -4.91 -14.59
C GLY A 427 20.24 -5.01 -14.67
N LYS A 428 19.52 -4.40 -13.72
CA LYS A 428 18.07 -4.36 -13.68
C LYS A 428 17.57 -2.99 -14.15
N PRO A 429 16.38 -2.91 -14.76
CA PRO A 429 15.80 -1.61 -15.11
C PRO A 429 15.60 -0.77 -13.85
N PRO A 430 16.05 0.49 -13.83
CA PRO A 430 15.79 1.40 -12.73
C PRO A 430 14.31 1.72 -12.64
N ARG A 431 13.81 1.88 -11.42
CA ARG A 431 12.43 2.26 -11.16
C ARG A 431 12.38 3.75 -10.85
N VAL A 432 11.83 4.53 -11.78
CA VAL A 432 11.64 5.96 -11.63
C VAL A 432 10.14 6.24 -11.47
N THR A 433 9.76 6.89 -10.38
CA THR A 433 8.35 7.14 -10.05
C THR A 433 7.97 8.60 -10.10
N LYS A 434 8.87 9.49 -9.66
CA LYS A 434 8.72 10.95 -9.67
C LYS A 434 10.03 11.57 -10.18
N HIS A 435 10.03 12.86 -10.49
CA HIS A 435 11.24 13.61 -10.88
C HIS A 435 12.03 12.93 -11.99
N ARG A 436 11.33 12.61 -13.07
CA ARG A 436 11.88 11.75 -14.11
C ARG A 436 13.04 12.39 -14.86
N ALA A 437 12.87 13.64 -15.28
CA ALA A 437 13.88 14.34 -16.07
C ALA A 437 15.22 14.42 -15.33
N ILE A 438 15.22 14.94 -14.11
CA ILE A 438 16.43 15.05 -13.30
C ILE A 438 17.00 13.68 -12.91
N THR A 439 16.15 12.67 -12.75
CA THR A 439 16.60 11.30 -12.45
C THR A 439 17.24 10.63 -13.65
N GLU A 440 16.73 10.83 -14.85
CA GLU A 440 17.36 10.34 -16.09
C GLU A 440 18.73 10.98 -16.31
N GLU A 441 18.85 12.28 -16.09
CA GLU A 441 20.15 12.99 -16.13
C GLU A 441 21.13 12.48 -15.07
N TYR A 442 20.64 12.28 -13.83
CA TYR A 442 21.42 11.67 -12.77
C TYR A 442 21.92 10.27 -13.15
N LEU A 443 21.07 9.43 -13.72
CA LEU A 443 21.45 8.07 -14.14
C LEU A 443 22.45 8.07 -15.30
N MET A 444 22.36 9.00 -16.23
CA MET A 444 23.39 9.19 -17.27
C MET A 444 24.73 9.59 -16.65
N PHE A 445 24.73 10.52 -15.71
CA PHE A 445 25.92 10.91 -14.96
C PHE A 445 26.50 9.74 -14.16
N ALA A 446 25.66 9.05 -13.38
CA ALA A 446 26.03 7.90 -12.58
C ALA A 446 26.62 6.77 -13.44
N LYS A 447 26.02 6.46 -14.60
CA LYS A 447 26.54 5.47 -15.56
C LYS A 447 27.95 5.81 -16.06
N LYS A 448 28.22 7.09 -16.37
CA LYS A 448 29.56 7.56 -16.78
C LYS A 448 30.57 7.42 -15.63
N ARG A 449 30.19 7.78 -14.40
CA ARG A 449 31.06 7.68 -13.22
C ARG A 449 31.38 6.22 -12.86
N LEU A 450 30.36 5.35 -12.87
CA LEU A 450 30.51 3.91 -12.61
C LEU A 450 31.35 3.20 -13.68
N ALA A 451 31.28 3.65 -14.95
CA ALA A 451 32.11 3.12 -16.03
C ALA A 451 33.55 3.60 -15.91
N ALA A 452 33.78 4.82 -15.43
CA ALA A 452 35.13 5.38 -15.23
C ALA A 452 35.85 4.79 -14.00
N ASP A 453 35.08 4.42 -12.96
CA ASP A 453 35.62 3.82 -11.73
C ASP A 453 34.88 2.53 -11.37
N PRO A 454 35.39 1.35 -11.78
CA PRO A 454 34.80 0.06 -11.44
C PRO A 454 34.77 -0.24 -9.94
N ASN A 455 35.61 0.41 -9.13
CA ASN A 455 35.62 0.24 -7.68
C ASN A 455 34.40 0.91 -7.03
N LEU A 456 33.92 2.01 -7.58
CA LEU A 456 32.73 2.70 -7.14
C LEU A 456 31.50 1.79 -7.15
N SER A 457 31.36 0.90 -8.17
CA SER A 457 30.26 -0.08 -8.23
C SER A 457 30.30 -1.07 -7.06
N LYS A 458 31.50 -1.48 -6.62
CA LYS A 458 31.65 -2.39 -5.46
C LYS A 458 31.31 -1.67 -4.16
N LEU A 459 31.84 -0.45 -3.98
CA LEU A 459 31.55 0.39 -2.81
C LEU A 459 30.03 0.66 -2.72
N TYR A 460 29.41 1.03 -3.82
CA TYR A 460 27.99 1.33 -3.88
C TYR A 460 27.12 0.11 -3.50
N THR A 461 27.54 -1.10 -3.91
CA THR A 461 26.88 -2.36 -3.51
C THR A 461 27.04 -2.63 -2.01
N GLN A 462 28.12 -2.14 -1.39
CA GLN A 462 28.40 -2.21 0.04
C GLN A 462 27.83 -1.02 0.82
N ASN A 463 26.97 -0.22 0.22
CA ASN A 463 26.38 1.01 0.78
C ASN A 463 27.41 2.12 1.09
N HIS A 464 28.42 2.30 0.24
CA HIS A 464 29.39 3.39 0.32
C HIS A 464 29.49 4.16 -1.01
N GLY A 465 29.84 5.43 -0.96
CA GLY A 465 29.94 6.31 -2.12
C GLY A 465 28.58 6.78 -2.68
N ILE A 466 27.50 6.52 -1.96
CA ILE A 466 26.12 6.92 -2.33
C ILE A 466 26.00 8.43 -2.26
N ILE A 467 26.41 9.01 -1.13
CA ILE A 467 26.33 10.44 -0.85
C ILE A 467 27.28 11.20 -1.77
N ALA A 468 28.51 10.70 -1.95
CA ALA A 468 29.49 11.33 -2.82
C ALA A 468 29.01 11.41 -4.26
N LEU A 469 28.51 10.31 -4.83
CA LEU A 469 28.00 10.28 -6.22
C LEU A 469 26.83 11.26 -6.42
N ARG A 470 25.93 11.34 -5.46
CA ARG A 470 24.83 12.31 -5.46
C ARG A 470 25.33 13.75 -5.44
N ASN A 471 26.21 14.06 -4.49
CA ASN A 471 26.74 15.41 -4.32
C ASN A 471 27.58 15.85 -5.53
N ASP A 472 28.36 14.95 -6.14
CA ASP A 472 29.07 15.18 -7.40
C ASP A 472 28.12 15.58 -8.53
N PHE A 473 26.93 14.93 -8.62
CA PHE A 473 25.95 15.28 -9.62
C PHE A 473 25.32 16.65 -9.35
N LEU A 474 24.92 16.94 -8.10
CA LEU A 474 24.36 18.24 -7.73
C LEU A 474 25.36 19.37 -8.01
N ALA A 475 26.62 19.17 -7.66
CA ALA A 475 27.71 20.11 -7.97
C ALA A 475 27.94 20.28 -9.49
N PHE A 476 27.88 19.17 -10.26
CA PHE A 476 27.95 19.19 -11.72
C PHE A 476 26.81 20.01 -12.33
N LYS A 477 25.59 19.88 -11.82
CA LYS A 477 24.41 20.64 -12.26
C LYS A 477 24.39 22.08 -11.68
N LYS A 478 25.16 22.38 -10.63
CA LYS A 478 25.14 23.62 -9.87
C LYS A 478 23.75 23.95 -9.28
N ILE A 479 23.11 22.95 -8.73
CA ILE A 479 21.82 23.03 -8.05
C ILE A 479 21.91 22.37 -6.68
N ASP A 480 21.04 22.75 -5.77
CA ASP A 480 20.88 22.05 -4.51
C ASP A 480 19.81 20.93 -4.58
N GLY A 481 19.55 20.25 -3.46
CA GLY A 481 18.59 19.15 -3.42
C GLY A 481 17.15 19.59 -3.55
N ALA A 482 16.79 20.75 -3.02
CA ALA A 482 15.45 21.31 -3.11
C ALA A 482 15.18 21.76 -4.56
N ASP A 483 16.14 22.40 -5.20
CA ASP A 483 16.07 22.78 -6.62
C ASP A 483 16.00 21.54 -7.53
N ALA A 484 16.76 20.49 -7.21
CA ALA A 484 16.68 19.22 -7.94
C ALA A 484 15.29 18.57 -7.84
N ALA A 485 14.63 18.68 -6.71
CA ALA A 485 13.28 18.19 -6.51
C ALA A 485 12.22 19.00 -7.26
N LYS A 486 12.46 20.30 -7.43
CA LYS A 486 11.60 21.22 -8.20
C LYS A 486 12.05 21.38 -9.66
N PHE A 487 13.00 20.58 -10.12
CA PHE A 487 13.62 20.71 -11.44
C PHE A 487 12.60 20.74 -12.58
N GLU A 488 11.60 19.86 -12.52
CA GLU A 488 10.54 19.80 -13.54
C GLU A 488 9.60 21.02 -13.48
N GLU A 489 9.40 21.62 -12.30
CA GLU A 489 8.63 22.86 -12.15
C GLU A 489 9.41 24.09 -12.62
N LEU A 490 10.72 24.14 -12.35
CA LEU A 490 11.60 25.27 -12.67
C LEU A 490 12.05 25.31 -14.14
N PHE A 491 12.31 24.15 -14.73
CA PHE A 491 12.90 24.01 -16.05
C PHE A 491 11.97 23.38 -17.08
N GLY A 492 10.73 23.06 -16.71
CA GLY A 492 9.78 22.33 -17.53
C GLY A 492 10.12 20.84 -17.61
N ASP A 493 9.16 20.06 -18.08
CA ASP A 493 9.32 18.62 -18.29
C ASP A 493 10.15 18.35 -19.56
N GLY A 494 11.41 18.80 -19.58
CA GLY A 494 12.31 18.75 -20.73
C GLY A 494 12.52 17.36 -21.33
N GLY A 495 12.15 16.29 -20.61
CA GLY A 495 12.19 14.93 -21.11
C GLY A 495 11.01 14.55 -21.98
N HIS A 496 9.87 15.22 -21.82
CA HIS A 496 8.66 14.97 -22.64
C HIS A 496 8.63 15.84 -23.90
N ALA A 497 9.13 17.05 -23.84
CA ALA A 497 9.10 17.98 -24.97
C ALA A 497 9.86 17.47 -26.21
N GLU A 498 10.88 16.64 -26.02
CA GLU A 498 11.69 16.06 -27.11
C GLU A 498 11.16 14.72 -27.66
N VAL A 499 10.07 14.18 -27.09
CA VAL A 499 9.50 12.90 -27.49
C VAL A 499 8.70 13.07 -28.78
N GLU A 500 9.15 12.43 -29.83
CA GLU A 500 8.51 12.43 -31.18
C GLU A 500 7.77 11.11 -31.46
N ARG A 501 8.15 10.03 -30.77
CA ARG A 501 7.62 8.68 -30.98
C ARG A 501 7.72 7.83 -29.69
N ASP A 502 7.31 6.58 -29.81
CA ASP A 502 7.37 5.55 -28.77
C ASP A 502 6.42 5.83 -27.59
N VAL A 503 5.24 6.41 -27.90
CA VAL A 503 4.20 6.70 -26.92
C VAL A 503 3.08 5.67 -26.99
N ILE A 504 2.70 5.09 -25.86
CA ILE A 504 1.60 4.12 -25.74
C ILE A 504 0.50 4.72 -24.88
N LEU A 505 -0.66 4.96 -25.46
CA LEU A 505 -1.84 5.43 -24.77
C LEU A 505 -2.61 4.25 -24.18
N VAL A 506 -2.81 4.24 -22.88
CA VAL A 506 -3.42 3.12 -22.15
C VAL A 506 -4.74 3.56 -21.51
N PRO A 507 -5.91 3.27 -22.12
CA PRO A 507 -7.20 3.57 -21.52
C PRO A 507 -7.43 2.80 -20.22
N ILE A 508 -7.98 3.50 -19.20
CA ILE A 508 -8.42 2.93 -17.92
C ILE A 508 -9.87 3.30 -17.73
N ALA A 509 -10.77 2.36 -18.01
CA ALA A 509 -12.19 2.64 -18.08
C ALA A 509 -13.05 1.39 -17.93
N THR A 510 -14.36 1.61 -17.79
CA THR A 510 -15.37 0.57 -17.96
C THR A 510 -15.88 0.52 -19.42
N ILE A 511 -16.86 -0.35 -19.69
CA ILE A 511 -17.48 -0.49 -21.00
C ILE A 511 -18.37 0.73 -21.27
N GLY A 512 -18.35 1.29 -22.48
CA GLY A 512 -19.22 2.38 -22.89
C GLY A 512 -18.66 3.80 -22.64
N CYS A 513 -17.42 3.93 -22.15
CA CYS A 513 -16.80 5.23 -21.88
C CYS A 513 -16.28 5.99 -23.13
N GLY A 514 -16.32 5.41 -24.32
CA GLY A 514 -15.86 6.07 -25.56
C GLY A 514 -14.40 5.83 -25.94
N LYS A 515 -13.70 4.88 -25.31
CA LYS A 515 -12.29 4.55 -25.59
C LYS A 515 -11.97 4.34 -27.07
N THR A 516 -12.70 3.45 -27.71
CA THR A 516 -12.50 3.09 -29.11
C THR A 516 -12.75 4.27 -30.04
N THR A 517 -13.76 5.09 -29.76
CA THR A 517 -14.06 6.29 -30.54
C THR A 517 -12.91 7.30 -30.47
N ILE A 518 -12.34 7.53 -29.28
CA ILE A 518 -11.15 8.38 -29.10
C ILE A 518 -9.95 7.79 -29.82
N ALA A 519 -9.71 6.49 -29.70
CA ALA A 519 -8.60 5.82 -30.37
C ALA A 519 -8.66 5.93 -31.90
N VAL A 520 -9.84 5.74 -32.47
CA VAL A 520 -10.07 5.95 -33.91
C VAL A 520 -9.88 7.40 -34.32
N GLY A 521 -10.39 8.35 -33.52
CA GLY A 521 -10.17 9.79 -33.73
C GLY A 521 -8.68 10.16 -33.75
N LEU A 522 -7.90 9.69 -32.78
CA LEU A 522 -6.45 9.91 -32.70
C LEU A 522 -5.71 9.27 -33.90
N SER A 523 -6.13 8.08 -34.30
CA SER A 523 -5.58 7.43 -35.49
C SER A 523 -5.80 8.24 -36.77
N LYS A 524 -7.00 8.80 -36.96
CA LYS A 524 -7.36 9.65 -38.10
C LYS A 524 -6.67 11.01 -38.10
N LEU A 525 -6.50 11.62 -36.90
CA LEU A 525 -5.89 12.95 -36.78
C LEU A 525 -4.36 12.91 -36.90
N PHE A 526 -3.72 11.93 -36.34
CA PHE A 526 -2.26 11.92 -36.17
C PHE A 526 -1.57 10.67 -36.73
N GLY A 527 -2.30 9.75 -37.35
CA GLY A 527 -1.75 8.50 -37.80
C GLY A 527 -1.29 7.58 -36.66
N PHE A 528 -1.87 7.70 -35.46
CA PHE A 528 -1.52 6.81 -34.36
C PHE A 528 -2.02 5.39 -34.62
N GLY A 529 -1.25 4.39 -34.22
CA GLY A 529 -1.65 2.98 -34.23
C GLY A 529 -2.79 2.71 -33.22
N HIS A 530 -3.63 1.74 -33.56
CA HIS A 530 -4.78 1.34 -32.76
C HIS A 530 -4.85 -0.18 -32.65
N VAL A 531 -4.66 -0.71 -31.43
CA VAL A 531 -4.74 -2.15 -31.15
C VAL A 531 -5.89 -2.43 -30.19
N GLN A 532 -6.86 -3.21 -30.66
CA GLN A 532 -8.00 -3.61 -29.83
C GLN A 532 -7.81 -5.00 -29.23
N ASN A 533 -7.85 -5.10 -27.90
CA ASN A 533 -7.79 -6.38 -27.20
C ASN A 533 -8.92 -7.34 -27.60
N ASP A 534 -10.08 -6.80 -27.98
CA ASP A 534 -11.24 -7.59 -28.35
C ASP A 534 -11.14 -8.26 -29.74
N ASN A 535 -10.18 -7.85 -30.55
CA ASN A 535 -9.82 -8.52 -31.81
C ASN A 535 -8.93 -9.76 -31.59
N ILE A 536 -8.44 -10.00 -30.37
CA ILE A 536 -7.54 -11.12 -30.10
C ILE A 536 -8.31 -12.33 -29.61
N THR A 537 -8.24 -13.43 -30.36
CA THR A 537 -8.90 -14.71 -30.01
C THR A 537 -7.90 -15.72 -29.44
N GLY A 538 -8.39 -16.75 -28.74
CA GLY A 538 -7.61 -17.87 -28.23
C GLY A 538 -6.92 -17.63 -26.90
N ALA A 539 -5.93 -18.48 -26.55
CA ALA A 539 -5.23 -18.47 -25.28
C ALA A 539 -4.13 -17.40 -25.22
N LYS A 540 -3.66 -17.06 -24.00
CA LYS A 540 -2.56 -16.11 -23.72
C LYS A 540 -2.80 -14.73 -24.37
N ARG A 541 -4.02 -14.21 -24.30
CA ARG A 541 -4.40 -12.92 -24.89
C ARG A 541 -3.54 -11.74 -24.39
N PRO A 542 -3.27 -11.56 -23.07
CA PRO A 542 -2.54 -10.40 -22.60
C PRO A 542 -1.12 -10.24 -23.19
N PRO A 543 -0.24 -11.26 -23.22
CA PRO A 543 1.08 -11.13 -23.87
C PRO A 543 1.00 -10.88 -25.37
N ARG A 544 0.01 -11.47 -26.04
CA ARG A 544 -0.20 -11.24 -27.49
C ARG A 544 -0.67 -9.82 -27.77
N PHE A 545 -1.50 -9.27 -26.89
CA PHE A 545 -1.93 -7.88 -26.98
C PHE A 545 -0.74 -6.94 -26.88
N THR A 546 0.11 -7.10 -25.85
CA THR A 546 1.31 -6.27 -25.70
C THR A 546 2.24 -6.40 -26.90
N LYS A 547 2.43 -7.61 -27.44
CA LYS A 547 3.24 -7.82 -28.64
C LYS A 547 2.71 -7.04 -29.84
N MET A 548 1.39 -7.11 -30.11
CA MET A 548 0.76 -6.36 -31.21
C MET A 548 0.86 -4.83 -31.01
N VAL A 549 0.78 -4.35 -29.78
CA VAL A 549 0.98 -2.92 -29.45
C VAL A 549 2.40 -2.50 -29.82
N LEU A 550 3.41 -3.29 -29.46
CA LEU A 550 4.81 -2.99 -29.78
C LEU A 550 5.09 -3.11 -31.29
N GLU A 551 4.52 -4.10 -31.99
CA GLU A 551 4.61 -4.23 -33.44
C GLU A 551 4.03 -3.00 -34.17
N GLN A 552 2.91 -2.46 -33.68
CA GLN A 552 2.33 -1.22 -34.25
C GLN A 552 3.20 0.01 -33.94
N LEU A 553 3.88 0.01 -32.80
CA LEU A 553 4.76 1.13 -32.38
C LEU A 553 5.99 1.26 -33.30
N GLU A 554 6.42 0.18 -33.93
CA GLU A 554 7.52 0.22 -34.93
C GLU A 554 7.16 1.12 -36.13
N SER A 555 5.88 1.14 -36.53
CA SER A 555 5.40 1.85 -37.74
C SER A 555 4.64 3.15 -37.44
N HIS A 556 4.26 3.41 -36.21
CA HIS A 556 3.50 4.59 -35.80
C HIS A 556 4.22 5.35 -34.68
N PRO A 557 4.10 6.69 -34.59
CA PRO A 557 4.76 7.46 -33.54
C PRO A 557 4.14 7.20 -32.17
N ALA A 558 2.85 6.89 -32.11
CA ALA A 558 2.16 6.49 -30.90
C ALA A 558 1.13 5.39 -31.19
N VAL A 559 0.74 4.62 -30.17
CA VAL A 559 -0.26 3.56 -30.29
C VAL A 559 -1.27 3.63 -29.15
N THR A 560 -2.57 3.54 -29.48
CA THR A 560 -3.59 3.34 -28.45
C THR A 560 -3.79 1.85 -28.18
N ALA A 561 -3.46 1.42 -26.98
CA ALA A 561 -3.65 0.06 -26.47
C ALA A 561 -5.08 -0.11 -25.92
N ASP A 562 -6.07 -0.25 -26.85
CA ASP A 562 -7.50 -0.24 -26.51
C ASP A 562 -7.94 -1.50 -25.77
N ARG A 563 -7.90 -1.40 -24.45
CA ARG A 563 -8.37 -2.37 -23.48
C ARG A 563 -8.91 -1.62 -22.27
N ASN A 564 -9.83 -2.24 -21.51
CA ASN A 564 -10.43 -1.57 -20.35
C ASN A 564 -9.44 -1.26 -19.22
N ASN A 565 -8.46 -2.12 -18.96
CA ASN A 565 -7.46 -1.99 -17.87
C ASN A 565 -8.08 -1.57 -16.53
N ALA A 566 -9.29 -2.09 -16.26
CA ALA A 566 -10.14 -1.70 -15.15
C ALA A 566 -9.58 -2.10 -13.79
N GLN A 567 -8.71 -3.11 -13.75
CA GLN A 567 -8.13 -3.64 -12.52
C GLN A 567 -6.62 -3.41 -12.45
N LYS A 568 -6.08 -3.21 -11.24
CA LYS A 568 -4.65 -2.98 -11.00
C LYS A 568 -3.74 -4.08 -11.58
N HIS A 569 -4.18 -5.33 -11.55
CA HIS A 569 -3.39 -6.42 -12.13
C HIS A 569 -3.32 -6.39 -13.66
N GLU A 570 -4.35 -5.85 -14.34
CA GLU A 570 -4.35 -5.65 -15.79
C GLU A 570 -3.40 -4.55 -16.19
N ARG A 571 -3.37 -3.45 -15.42
CA ARG A 571 -2.42 -2.34 -15.59
C ARG A 571 -0.99 -2.78 -15.30
N LYS A 572 -0.79 -3.54 -14.20
CA LYS A 572 0.53 -4.11 -13.91
C LYS A 572 1.07 -4.97 -15.04
N GLN A 573 0.22 -5.77 -15.67
CA GLN A 573 0.63 -6.65 -16.76
C GLN A 573 1.14 -5.84 -17.95
N ILE A 574 0.38 -4.85 -18.45
CA ILE A 574 0.82 -4.07 -19.62
C ILE A 574 2.06 -3.22 -19.32
N LEU A 575 2.11 -2.54 -18.16
CA LEU A 575 3.28 -1.78 -17.72
C LEU A 575 4.53 -2.65 -17.65
N THR A 576 4.42 -3.84 -17.06
CA THR A 576 5.57 -4.75 -16.92
C THR A 576 6.00 -5.31 -18.28
N ASP A 577 5.07 -5.79 -19.10
CA ASP A 577 5.38 -6.43 -20.38
C ASP A 577 5.97 -5.44 -21.40
N VAL A 578 5.48 -4.20 -21.42
CA VAL A 578 6.05 -3.14 -22.27
C VAL A 578 7.45 -2.77 -21.81
N LYS A 579 7.63 -2.44 -20.50
CA LYS A 579 8.94 -2.00 -20.01
C LYS A 579 10.03 -3.07 -20.07
N ILE A 580 9.67 -4.35 -20.08
CA ILE A 580 10.63 -5.46 -20.32
C ILE A 580 11.07 -5.51 -21.78
N GLN A 581 10.17 -5.28 -22.72
CA GLN A 581 10.45 -5.44 -24.16
C GLN A 581 10.92 -4.14 -24.80
N HIS A 582 10.42 -3.00 -24.33
CA HIS A 582 10.72 -1.66 -24.85
C HIS A 582 10.77 -0.66 -23.70
N ALA A 583 11.94 -0.56 -23.05
CA ALA A 583 12.13 0.21 -21.82
C ALA A 583 11.91 1.72 -22.00
N ASP A 584 12.20 2.23 -23.18
CA ASP A 584 12.16 3.66 -23.53
C ASP A 584 10.77 4.16 -23.91
N SER A 585 9.77 3.26 -24.11
CA SER A 585 8.39 3.67 -24.39
C SER A 585 7.80 4.51 -23.27
N ARG A 586 7.06 5.54 -23.64
CA ARG A 586 6.25 6.37 -22.74
C ARG A 586 4.84 5.79 -22.62
N LEU A 587 4.42 5.44 -21.42
CA LEU A 587 3.07 4.92 -21.17
C LEU A 587 2.20 6.01 -20.55
N VAL A 588 1.22 6.48 -21.29
CA VAL A 588 0.29 7.54 -20.89
C VAL A 588 -1.07 6.91 -20.55
N ALA A 589 -1.52 7.07 -19.32
CA ALA A 589 -2.84 6.60 -18.90
C ALA A 589 -3.94 7.56 -19.36
N LEU A 590 -4.92 7.07 -20.12
CA LEU A 590 -6.17 7.77 -20.40
C LEU A 590 -7.19 7.32 -19.34
N ASN A 591 -7.22 8.04 -18.20
CA ASN A 591 -7.97 7.64 -17.02
C ASN A 591 -9.38 8.22 -17.01
N PHE A 592 -10.40 7.40 -17.27
CA PHE A 592 -11.80 7.81 -17.11
C PHE A 592 -12.18 7.78 -15.63
N VAL A 593 -12.39 8.96 -15.04
CA VAL A 593 -12.61 9.13 -13.59
C VAL A 593 -14.05 8.82 -13.21
N HIS A 594 -14.28 7.76 -12.47
CA HIS A 594 -15.63 7.27 -12.10
C HIS A 594 -16.08 7.85 -10.74
N ASN A 595 -16.37 9.17 -10.69
CA ASN A 595 -16.78 9.84 -9.45
C ASN A 595 -18.22 9.53 -9.02
N ASN A 596 -19.12 9.39 -9.97
CA ASN A 596 -20.54 9.10 -9.73
C ASN A 596 -20.94 7.81 -10.50
N LEU A 597 -20.86 6.67 -9.81
CA LEU A 597 -21.08 5.36 -10.42
C LEU A 597 -22.49 5.19 -11.00
N ASP A 598 -23.50 5.80 -10.43
CA ASP A 598 -24.89 5.68 -10.91
C ASP A 598 -25.07 6.43 -12.22
N ARG A 599 -24.55 7.65 -12.31
CA ARG A 599 -24.57 8.44 -13.56
C ARG A 599 -23.70 7.78 -14.64
N VAL A 600 -22.52 7.28 -14.25
CA VAL A 600 -21.65 6.54 -15.19
C VAL A 600 -22.37 5.30 -15.72
N ARG A 601 -23.06 4.56 -14.87
CA ARG A 601 -23.89 3.39 -15.25
C ARG A 601 -24.95 3.78 -16.27
N GLU A 602 -25.74 4.82 -15.97
CA GLU A 602 -26.82 5.30 -16.82
C GLU A 602 -26.31 5.67 -18.24
N ILE A 603 -25.32 6.54 -18.31
CA ILE A 603 -24.80 7.08 -19.57
C ILE A 603 -24.08 6.01 -20.37
N THR A 604 -23.24 5.20 -19.74
CA THR A 604 -22.50 4.14 -20.44
C THR A 604 -23.41 3.04 -20.95
N GLN A 605 -24.46 2.65 -20.19
CA GLN A 605 -25.50 1.75 -20.66
C GLN A 605 -26.25 2.34 -21.86
N GLY A 606 -26.69 3.58 -21.77
CA GLY A 606 -27.36 4.29 -22.89
C GLY A 606 -26.53 4.22 -24.17
N ARG A 607 -25.24 4.56 -24.09
CA ARG A 607 -24.32 4.50 -25.23
C ARG A 607 -24.13 3.09 -25.81
N VAL A 608 -24.02 2.07 -24.94
CA VAL A 608 -23.86 0.68 -25.38
C VAL A 608 -25.13 0.16 -26.06
N PHE A 609 -26.31 0.49 -25.54
CA PHE A 609 -27.57 0.11 -26.15
C PHE A 609 -27.85 0.86 -27.46
N ALA A 610 -27.54 2.17 -27.53
CA ALA A 610 -27.66 2.94 -28.77
C ALA A 610 -26.75 2.41 -29.90
N ARG A 611 -25.53 1.94 -29.54
CA ARG A 611 -24.61 1.30 -30.47
C ARG A 611 -25.11 -0.06 -31.01
N GLY A 612 -26.00 -0.75 -30.27
CA GLY A 612 -26.52 -2.07 -30.63
C GLY A 612 -25.42 -3.15 -30.66
N ASP A 613 -25.41 -3.94 -31.75
CA ASP A 613 -24.49 -5.06 -31.93
C ASP A 613 -23.17 -4.68 -32.64
N ASN A 614 -22.90 -3.40 -32.78
CA ASN A 614 -21.66 -2.92 -33.42
C ASN A 614 -20.46 -3.02 -32.45
N HIS A 615 -20.09 -4.26 -32.14
CA HIS A 615 -18.96 -4.57 -31.24
C HIS A 615 -18.52 -6.03 -31.46
N GLN A 616 -17.25 -6.34 -31.18
CA GLN A 616 -16.67 -7.67 -31.36
C GLN A 616 -17.33 -8.74 -30.47
N THR A 617 -17.65 -8.42 -29.25
CA THR A 617 -18.06 -9.39 -28.22
C THR A 617 -19.35 -9.03 -27.47
N ILE A 618 -19.80 -7.77 -27.57
CA ILE A 618 -20.97 -7.24 -26.87
C ILE A 618 -22.08 -6.96 -27.85
N GLN A 619 -23.13 -7.78 -27.80
CA GLN A 619 -24.27 -7.71 -28.71
C GLN A 619 -25.48 -7.19 -27.92
N ALA A 620 -25.60 -5.87 -27.82
CA ALA A 620 -26.59 -5.22 -26.96
C ALA A 620 -28.03 -5.28 -27.49
N ALA A 621 -28.21 -5.36 -28.79
CA ALA A 621 -29.51 -5.54 -29.43
C ALA A 621 -29.96 -7.00 -29.32
N THR A 622 -29.05 -7.97 -29.45
CA THR A 622 -29.35 -9.39 -29.45
C THR A 622 -29.57 -9.96 -28.04
N ASP A 623 -28.76 -9.54 -27.04
CA ASP A 623 -28.84 -10.04 -25.64
C ASP A 623 -28.67 -8.91 -24.62
N PRO A 624 -29.67 -8.03 -24.46
CA PRO A 624 -29.58 -6.86 -23.59
C PRO A 624 -29.42 -7.21 -22.11
N HIS A 625 -30.02 -8.31 -21.63
CA HIS A 625 -29.89 -8.73 -20.23
C HIS A 625 -28.47 -9.18 -19.88
N LYS A 626 -27.88 -9.99 -20.74
CA LYS A 626 -26.49 -10.43 -20.59
C LYS A 626 -25.52 -9.26 -20.61
N VAL A 627 -25.72 -8.32 -21.51
CA VAL A 627 -24.89 -7.12 -21.64
C VAL A 627 -24.95 -6.25 -20.40
N ARG A 628 -26.14 -6.01 -19.81
CA ARG A 628 -26.27 -5.32 -18.52
C ARG A 628 -25.47 -6.03 -17.41
N GLY A 629 -25.58 -7.35 -17.31
CA GLY A 629 -24.82 -8.14 -16.35
C GLY A 629 -23.29 -8.03 -16.54
N ILE A 630 -22.82 -8.00 -17.76
CA ILE A 630 -21.40 -7.81 -18.09
C ILE A 630 -20.95 -6.41 -17.67
N MET A 631 -21.72 -5.36 -18.00
CA MET A 631 -21.40 -3.97 -17.64
C MET A 631 -21.35 -3.77 -16.13
N GLU A 632 -22.34 -4.29 -15.39
CA GLU A 632 -22.31 -4.29 -13.92
C GLU A 632 -21.09 -5.02 -13.35
N GLY A 633 -20.71 -6.13 -13.96
CA GLY A 633 -19.50 -6.86 -13.60
C GLY A 633 -18.21 -6.01 -13.78
N PHE A 634 -18.15 -5.14 -14.78
CA PHE A 634 -17.02 -4.21 -14.97
C PHE A 634 -17.05 -3.05 -13.96
N LEU A 635 -18.22 -2.46 -13.71
CA LEU A 635 -18.36 -1.42 -12.68
C LEU A 635 -18.00 -1.91 -11.27
N ASN A 636 -18.45 -3.10 -10.90
CA ASN A 636 -18.21 -3.69 -9.58
C ASN A 636 -16.74 -4.07 -9.33
N ARG A 637 -15.97 -4.36 -10.37
CA ARG A 637 -14.54 -4.72 -10.26
C ARG A 637 -13.59 -3.60 -10.64
N PHE A 638 -14.12 -2.43 -11.00
CA PHE A 638 -13.29 -1.29 -11.35
C PHE A 638 -12.47 -0.84 -10.13
N GLU A 639 -11.17 -0.70 -10.32
CA GLU A 639 -10.23 -0.20 -9.34
C GLU A 639 -9.70 1.15 -9.83
N PRO A 640 -10.05 2.26 -9.16
CA PRO A 640 -9.57 3.59 -9.54
C PRO A 640 -8.04 3.64 -9.67
N LEU A 641 -7.56 4.47 -10.59
CA LEU A 641 -6.14 4.75 -10.74
C LEU A 641 -5.65 5.49 -9.48
N ASP A 642 -4.46 5.11 -9.02
CA ASP A 642 -3.77 5.72 -7.87
C ASP A 642 -2.30 5.92 -8.26
N SER A 643 -1.99 7.09 -8.83
CA SER A 643 -0.66 7.44 -9.36
C SER A 643 0.46 7.36 -8.32
N ASP A 644 0.12 7.42 -7.03
CA ASP A 644 1.10 7.37 -5.94
C ASP A 644 1.45 5.94 -5.51
N ARG A 645 0.78 4.93 -6.09
CA ARG A 645 0.92 3.53 -5.68
C ARG A 645 1.06 2.57 -6.85
N ALA A 646 1.94 1.56 -6.65
CA ALA A 646 2.07 0.47 -7.59
C ALA A 646 0.73 -0.27 -7.86
N PRO A 647 0.46 -0.60 -9.12
CA PRO A 647 1.31 -0.48 -10.31
C PRO A 647 1.19 0.87 -11.03
N ASP A 648 0.26 1.72 -10.63
CA ASP A 648 -0.18 2.89 -11.37
C ASP A 648 0.87 4.01 -11.38
N ASP A 649 1.79 4.01 -10.40
CA ASP A 649 3.01 4.81 -10.34
C ASP A 649 4.01 4.51 -11.49
N GLY A 650 3.72 3.53 -12.32
CA GLY A 650 4.51 3.17 -13.50
C GLY A 650 4.11 3.88 -14.79
N PHE A 651 3.04 4.67 -14.80
CA PHE A 651 2.69 5.51 -15.93
C PHE A 651 3.54 6.77 -15.99
N ASP A 652 3.95 7.17 -17.18
CA ASP A 652 4.77 8.36 -17.40
C ASP A 652 3.94 9.64 -17.32
N ALA A 653 2.64 9.58 -17.66
CA ALA A 653 1.67 10.65 -17.50
C ALA A 653 0.25 10.10 -17.33
N VAL A 654 -0.63 10.90 -16.74
CA VAL A 654 -2.05 10.56 -16.55
C VAL A 654 -2.91 11.69 -17.07
N ILE A 655 -3.75 11.38 -18.06
CA ILE A 655 -4.77 12.29 -18.60
C ILE A 655 -6.12 11.86 -18.03
N ASN A 656 -6.70 12.68 -17.16
CA ASN A 656 -7.99 12.40 -16.54
C ASN A 656 -9.12 12.80 -17.48
N LEU A 657 -10.00 11.86 -17.80
CA LEU A 657 -11.15 12.01 -18.69
C LEU A 657 -12.47 11.84 -17.92
N ASP A 658 -13.53 12.45 -18.39
CA ASP A 658 -14.86 12.32 -17.81
C ASP A 658 -15.70 11.29 -18.59
N PRO A 659 -16.08 10.16 -17.98
CA PRO A 659 -16.96 9.20 -18.64
C PRO A 659 -18.36 9.73 -18.97
N LEU A 660 -18.77 10.85 -18.34
CA LEU A 660 -20.06 11.50 -18.60
C LEU A 660 -20.00 12.44 -19.82
N ALA A 661 -18.84 13.02 -20.09
CA ALA A 661 -18.61 13.89 -21.23
C ALA A 661 -18.71 13.15 -22.59
N SER A 662 -18.95 13.87 -23.66
CA SER A 662 -18.96 13.32 -25.02
C SER A 662 -17.58 12.80 -25.43
N SER A 663 -17.54 11.92 -26.43
CA SER A 663 -16.26 11.47 -27.01
C SER A 663 -15.48 12.62 -27.64
N ARG A 664 -16.17 13.64 -28.15
CA ARG A 664 -15.57 14.84 -28.72
C ARG A 664 -14.83 15.70 -27.68
N GLU A 665 -15.49 15.99 -26.55
CA GLU A 665 -14.88 16.73 -25.43
C GLU A 665 -13.66 15.99 -24.85
N ASN A 666 -13.78 14.69 -24.68
CA ASN A 666 -12.66 13.87 -24.20
C ASN A 666 -11.53 13.77 -25.24
N LEU A 667 -11.82 13.73 -26.54
CA LEU A 667 -10.78 13.76 -27.59
C LEU A 667 -10.01 15.08 -27.55
N GLU A 668 -10.71 16.21 -27.48
CA GLU A 668 -10.09 17.54 -27.37
C GLU A 668 -9.17 17.63 -26.16
N LYS A 669 -9.63 17.14 -25.03
CA LYS A 669 -8.81 17.10 -23.81
C LYS A 669 -7.57 16.24 -23.99
N VAL A 670 -7.68 15.07 -24.61
CA VAL A 670 -6.52 14.19 -24.91
C VAL A 670 -5.54 14.91 -25.83
N VAL A 671 -6.02 15.55 -26.89
CA VAL A 671 -5.17 16.27 -27.85
C VAL A 671 -4.42 17.42 -27.17
N ASN A 672 -5.13 18.26 -26.39
CA ASN A 672 -4.54 19.39 -25.69
C ASN A 672 -3.47 18.93 -24.67
N GLU A 673 -3.74 17.87 -23.91
CA GLU A 673 -2.79 17.33 -22.95
C GLU A 673 -1.60 16.64 -23.64
N LEU A 674 -1.82 15.95 -24.76
CA LEU A 674 -0.71 15.38 -25.54
C LEU A 674 0.15 16.46 -26.17
N GLN A 675 -0.43 17.55 -26.67
CA GLN A 675 0.33 18.69 -27.18
C GLN A 675 1.16 19.35 -26.07
N ARG A 676 0.58 19.52 -24.88
CA ARG A 676 1.28 20.07 -23.71
C ARG A 676 2.43 19.15 -23.26
N LEU A 677 2.20 17.86 -23.20
CA LEU A 677 3.18 16.87 -22.74
C LEU A 677 4.23 16.54 -23.81
N TYR A 678 3.81 16.39 -25.06
CA TYR A 678 4.63 15.91 -26.17
C TYR A 678 4.45 16.82 -27.41
N PRO A 679 4.96 18.08 -27.37
CA PRO A 679 4.74 19.04 -28.45
C PRO A 679 5.34 18.63 -29.79
N LYS A 680 6.37 17.77 -29.79
CA LYS A 680 6.90 17.20 -31.04
C LYS A 680 6.07 16.04 -31.59
N LEU A 681 5.41 15.27 -30.74
CA LEU A 681 4.49 14.21 -31.14
C LEU A 681 3.16 14.80 -31.68
N VAL A 682 2.68 15.87 -31.05
CA VAL A 682 1.45 16.59 -31.45
C VAL A 682 1.80 18.07 -31.64
N PRO A 683 2.37 18.44 -32.80
CA PRO A 683 2.90 19.79 -32.98
C PRO A 683 1.80 20.85 -33.12
N ASN A 684 0.60 20.49 -33.57
CA ASN A 684 -0.52 21.39 -33.75
C ASN A 684 -1.82 20.81 -33.19
N THR A 685 -2.65 21.63 -32.56
CA THR A 685 -4.00 21.27 -32.20
C THR A 685 -4.89 21.32 -33.46
N PRO A 686 -5.57 20.22 -33.83
CA PRO A 686 -6.53 20.23 -34.94
C PRO A 686 -7.68 21.20 -34.69
N LYS A 687 -8.29 21.72 -35.76
CA LYS A 687 -9.47 22.58 -35.62
C LYS A 687 -10.67 21.81 -35.05
N ALA A 688 -11.58 22.54 -34.41
CA ALA A 688 -12.80 21.98 -33.83
C ALA A 688 -13.58 21.14 -34.86
N GLU A 689 -13.76 21.67 -36.09
CA GLU A 689 -14.48 21.01 -37.16
C GLU A 689 -13.81 19.70 -37.63
N GLU A 690 -12.50 19.63 -37.54
CA GLU A 690 -11.76 18.42 -37.89
C GLU A 690 -11.93 17.34 -36.79
N MET A 691 -11.87 17.75 -35.53
CA MET A 691 -12.15 16.84 -34.41
C MET A 691 -13.60 16.35 -34.43
N ASP A 692 -14.57 17.24 -34.76
CA ASP A 692 -15.98 16.85 -34.93
C ASP A 692 -16.16 15.84 -36.05
N ARG A 693 -15.54 16.09 -37.22
CA ARG A 693 -15.58 15.19 -38.37
C ARG A 693 -15.04 13.80 -38.06
N VAL A 694 -13.86 13.70 -37.44
CA VAL A 694 -13.26 12.37 -37.13
C VAL A 694 -14.04 11.61 -36.05
N ILE A 695 -14.68 12.27 -35.11
CA ILE A 695 -15.57 11.63 -34.15
C ILE A 695 -16.83 11.11 -34.82
N GLN A 696 -17.45 11.91 -35.73
CA GLN A 696 -18.62 11.48 -36.49
C GLN A 696 -18.28 10.27 -37.38
N GLU A 697 -17.19 10.34 -38.10
CA GLU A 697 -16.68 9.20 -38.89
C GLU A 697 -16.42 7.97 -38.05
N ALA A 698 -15.81 8.14 -36.85
CA ALA A 698 -15.58 7.05 -35.91
C ALA A 698 -16.89 6.41 -35.40
N MET A 699 -17.96 7.17 -35.31
CA MET A 699 -19.27 6.65 -34.89
C MET A 699 -20.02 5.97 -36.05
N ASP A 700 -19.96 6.54 -37.23
CA ASP A 700 -20.74 6.11 -38.40
C ASP A 700 -20.06 5.00 -39.19
N GLU A 701 -18.75 5.08 -39.40
CA GLU A 701 -18.00 4.18 -40.28
C GLU A 701 -17.38 2.99 -39.57
N TYR A 702 -17.07 3.14 -38.22
CA TYR A 702 -16.39 2.06 -37.54
C TYR A 702 -17.23 0.78 -37.53
N ARG A 703 -16.62 -0.30 -38.01
CA ARG A 703 -17.16 -1.65 -37.90
C ARG A 703 -16.06 -2.59 -37.36
N PRO A 704 -16.39 -3.51 -36.43
CA PRO A 704 -15.41 -4.46 -35.94
C PRO A 704 -15.01 -5.47 -37.01
N ASP A 705 -13.71 -5.69 -37.18
CA ASP A 705 -13.15 -6.66 -38.13
C ASP A 705 -13.54 -8.10 -37.78
N LEU A 706 -13.76 -8.38 -36.50
CA LEU A 706 -14.03 -9.71 -35.98
C LEU A 706 -15.20 -9.68 -35.00
N ARG A 707 -16.15 -10.62 -35.21
CA ARG A 707 -17.20 -10.90 -34.21
C ARG A 707 -17.00 -12.28 -33.63
N HIS A 708 -16.91 -12.40 -32.33
CA HIS A 708 -16.77 -13.69 -31.65
C HIS A 708 -17.39 -13.68 -30.24
N THR A 709 -17.75 -14.88 -29.76
CA THR A 709 -18.24 -15.03 -28.39
C THR A 709 -17.08 -15.39 -27.46
N ILE A 710 -16.94 -14.68 -26.34
CA ILE A 710 -16.00 -15.06 -25.30
C ILE A 710 -16.61 -16.21 -24.51
N PRO A 711 -15.98 -17.41 -24.47
CA PRO A 711 -16.50 -18.51 -23.67
C PRO A 711 -16.50 -18.18 -22.18
N ASP A 712 -17.57 -18.52 -21.48
CA ASP A 712 -17.60 -18.37 -20.03
C ASP A 712 -16.46 -19.15 -19.36
N ARG A 713 -15.72 -18.52 -18.46
CA ARG A 713 -14.62 -19.16 -17.74
C ARG A 713 -15.15 -20.30 -16.88
N LYS A 714 -14.96 -21.54 -17.30
CA LYS A 714 -15.13 -22.71 -16.44
C LYS A 714 -14.04 -22.71 -15.36
N LYS A 715 -14.42 -22.91 -14.09
CA LYS A 715 -13.46 -23.23 -13.03
C LYS A 715 -12.74 -24.53 -13.38
N PRO A 716 -11.42 -24.67 -13.15
CA PRO A 716 -10.69 -25.90 -13.44
C PRO A 716 -11.16 -27.00 -12.49
N GLY A 717 -11.92 -27.95 -13.02
CA GLY A 717 -12.19 -29.24 -12.40
C GLY A 717 -11.27 -30.27 -13.04
N LYS A 718 -10.71 -31.14 -12.22
CA LYS A 718 -9.81 -32.24 -12.62
C LYS A 718 -10.43 -33.07 -13.75
N GLU A 719 -9.75 -33.10 -14.88
CA GLU A 719 -10.08 -34.03 -15.99
C GLU A 719 -9.45 -35.39 -15.73
N ASN A 720 -10.31 -36.40 -15.69
CA ASN A 720 -9.89 -37.79 -15.97
C ASN A 720 -10.06 -38.04 -17.48
N GLN A 721 -8.96 -38.42 -18.13
CA GLN A 721 -8.95 -38.87 -19.51
C GLN A 721 -9.64 -40.23 -19.59
N ASN A 722 -10.67 -40.37 -20.44
CA ASN A 722 -10.86 -41.56 -21.27
C ASN A 722 -11.85 -41.21 -22.41
N GLY A 723 -11.46 -41.60 -23.61
CA GLY A 723 -12.13 -41.28 -24.84
C GLY A 723 -13.37 -42.15 -25.10
N GLY A 724 -14.24 -41.61 -25.96
CA GLY A 724 -15.42 -42.30 -26.47
C GLY A 724 -16.39 -41.33 -27.12
N GLN A 725 -16.48 -41.35 -28.44
CA GLN A 725 -17.48 -40.65 -29.25
C GLN A 725 -18.91 -41.08 -28.87
N ALA A 726 -19.77 -40.14 -28.49
CA ALA A 726 -21.22 -40.27 -28.68
C ALA A 726 -21.86 -38.88 -28.58
N GLN A 727 -22.55 -38.46 -29.61
CA GLN A 727 -23.47 -37.34 -29.59
C GLN A 727 -24.55 -37.61 -28.56
N ALA A 728 -24.60 -36.81 -27.48
CA ALA A 728 -25.69 -36.78 -26.52
C ALA A 728 -26.01 -35.32 -26.22
N GLN A 729 -27.27 -34.99 -26.34
CA GLN A 729 -27.91 -33.73 -25.98
C GLN A 729 -27.47 -33.32 -24.58
N LYS A 730 -26.85 -32.11 -24.43
CA LYS A 730 -26.42 -31.53 -23.14
C LYS A 730 -27.68 -31.22 -22.33
N LYS A 731 -28.03 -32.05 -21.35
CA LYS A 731 -28.90 -31.67 -20.25
C LYS A 731 -28.26 -30.51 -19.48
N ILE A 732 -28.95 -29.37 -19.42
CA ILE A 732 -28.58 -28.22 -18.59
C ILE A 732 -28.54 -28.69 -17.14
N LYS A 733 -27.39 -28.69 -16.47
CA LYS A 733 -27.30 -28.99 -15.04
C LYS A 733 -27.97 -27.86 -14.27
N LYS A 734 -29.10 -28.17 -13.62
CA LYS A 734 -29.83 -27.26 -12.72
C LYS A 734 -28.91 -26.82 -11.62
N LYS A 735 -28.88 -25.49 -11.30
CA LYS A 735 -28.15 -24.95 -10.15
C LYS A 735 -28.83 -25.43 -8.88
N PRO A 736 -28.11 -25.87 -7.84
CA PRO A 736 -28.71 -26.29 -6.60
C PRO A 736 -29.27 -25.13 -5.78
N LEU A 737 -30.30 -25.37 -4.99
CA LEU A 737 -30.81 -24.41 -3.99
C LEU A 737 -29.71 -24.07 -2.98
N GLU A 738 -29.51 -22.77 -2.67
CA GLU A 738 -28.55 -22.31 -1.69
C GLU A 738 -29.22 -21.95 -0.36
N TYR A 739 -30.30 -21.19 -0.41
CA TYR A 739 -31.14 -20.90 0.76
C TYR A 739 -32.56 -20.49 0.37
N MET A 740 -33.45 -20.58 1.34
CA MET A 740 -34.79 -20.02 1.28
C MET A 740 -34.84 -18.73 2.06
N SER A 741 -35.50 -17.70 1.54
CA SER A 741 -35.65 -16.40 2.17
C SER A 741 -37.02 -15.80 2.03
N VAL A 742 -37.35 -14.87 2.92
CA VAL A 742 -38.45 -13.94 2.75
C VAL A 742 -37.85 -12.57 2.40
N ASP A 743 -37.96 -12.18 1.15
CA ASP A 743 -37.46 -10.88 0.66
C ASP A 743 -38.45 -9.78 1.07
N VAL A 744 -37.94 -8.69 1.64
CA VAL A 744 -38.73 -7.53 2.09
C VAL A 744 -38.28 -6.30 1.34
N PRO A 745 -39.22 -5.48 0.79
CA PRO A 745 -38.86 -4.27 0.06
C PRO A 745 -38.13 -3.24 0.94
N ALA A 746 -36.98 -2.78 0.49
CA ALA A 746 -36.21 -1.76 1.21
C ALA A 746 -36.99 -0.43 1.34
N ALA A 747 -37.89 -0.14 0.41
CA ALA A 747 -38.76 1.04 0.45
C ALA A 747 -39.72 1.04 1.65
N GLU A 748 -40.08 -0.14 2.20
CA GLU A 748 -40.91 -0.24 3.39
C GLU A 748 -40.11 -0.18 4.69
N ILE A 749 -38.91 -0.78 4.70
CA ILE A 749 -38.05 -0.86 5.89
C ILE A 749 -37.32 0.46 6.20
N ASN A 750 -36.80 1.16 5.17
CA ASN A 750 -35.98 2.35 5.39
C ASN A 750 -36.75 3.51 6.08
N PRO A 751 -37.99 3.84 5.72
CA PRO A 751 -38.74 4.89 6.42
C PRO A 751 -39.00 4.56 7.89
N ILE A 752 -39.23 3.27 8.20
CA ILE A 752 -39.46 2.80 9.59
C ILE A 752 -38.16 2.96 10.40
N LEU A 753 -37.02 2.58 9.85
CA LEU A 753 -35.73 2.77 10.50
C LEU A 753 -35.42 4.26 10.70
N GLU A 754 -35.65 5.10 9.69
CA GLU A 754 -35.42 6.54 9.76
C GLU A 754 -36.28 7.20 10.84
N LYS A 755 -37.59 6.83 10.94
CA LYS A 755 -38.46 7.31 11.99
C LYS A 755 -37.92 6.88 13.35
N THR A 756 -37.68 5.60 13.56
CA THR A 756 -37.22 5.04 14.83
C THR A 756 -35.92 5.68 15.32
N PHE A 757 -34.92 5.86 14.45
CA PHE A 757 -33.65 6.46 14.85
C PHE A 757 -33.69 7.97 14.97
N ARG A 758 -34.67 8.65 14.37
CA ARG A 758 -34.95 10.07 14.62
C ARG A 758 -35.50 10.28 16.03
N GLU A 759 -36.39 9.42 16.47
CA GLU A 759 -37.04 9.46 17.79
C GLU A 759 -36.14 8.96 18.93
N ALA A 760 -35.24 8.05 18.64
CA ALA A 760 -34.35 7.46 19.64
C ALA A 760 -33.21 8.38 20.17
N GLY A 761 -33.07 9.57 19.57
CA GLY A 761 -32.07 10.55 19.98
C GLY A 761 -30.67 10.34 19.37
N PRO A 762 -29.77 11.31 19.53
CA PRO A 762 -28.49 11.36 18.80
C PRO A 762 -27.52 10.22 19.16
N GLU A 763 -27.49 9.79 20.42
CA GLU A 763 -26.58 8.71 20.85
C GLU A 763 -26.94 7.37 20.24
N LYS A 764 -28.18 6.93 20.36
CA LYS A 764 -28.66 5.66 19.82
C LYS A 764 -28.68 5.64 18.29
N SER A 765 -28.79 6.81 17.64
CA SER A 765 -28.78 6.96 16.18
C SER A 765 -27.36 6.90 15.57
N ARG A 766 -26.30 6.97 16.39
CA ARG A 766 -24.92 7.12 15.92
C ARG A 766 -24.47 6.02 14.96
N PHE A 767 -24.77 4.77 15.30
CA PHE A 767 -24.39 3.63 14.45
C PHE A 767 -25.23 3.55 13.17
N TYR A 768 -26.51 3.84 13.23
CA TYR A 768 -27.37 3.92 12.04
C TYR A 768 -26.91 5.02 11.08
N LYS A 769 -26.59 6.22 11.59
CA LYS A 769 -26.03 7.32 10.79
C LYS A 769 -24.68 6.95 10.17
N LEU A 770 -23.84 6.20 10.88
CA LEU A 770 -22.59 5.69 10.34
C LEU A 770 -22.84 4.73 9.16
N LEU A 771 -23.78 3.81 9.29
CA LEU A 771 -24.15 2.88 8.21
C LEU A 771 -24.71 3.63 6.99
N GLY A 772 -25.53 4.63 7.20
CA GLY A 772 -26.08 5.48 6.14
C GLY A 772 -24.99 6.31 5.45
N GLY A 773 -24.16 7.03 6.21
CA GLY A 773 -23.07 7.85 5.68
C GLY A 773 -21.99 7.08 4.94
N THR A 774 -21.76 5.82 5.34
CA THR A 774 -20.82 4.91 4.68
C THR A 774 -21.45 4.03 3.60
N ARG A 775 -22.74 4.22 3.30
CA ARG A 775 -23.53 3.44 2.33
C ARG A 775 -23.50 1.94 2.63
N ARG A 776 -23.63 1.57 3.90
CA ARG A 776 -23.52 0.18 4.35
C ARG A 776 -24.85 -0.40 4.84
N ILE A 777 -25.92 0.33 4.72
CA ILE A 777 -27.27 -0.23 4.84
C ILE A 777 -27.49 -1.16 3.64
N GLN A 778 -28.03 -2.35 3.89
CA GLN A 778 -28.23 -3.35 2.84
C GLN A 778 -29.22 -2.81 1.79
N PRO A 779 -28.92 -2.94 0.50
CA PRO A 779 -29.81 -2.49 -0.57
C PRO A 779 -31.06 -3.39 -0.73
N LYS A 780 -31.04 -4.59 -0.14
CA LYS A 780 -32.14 -5.55 -0.12
C LYS A 780 -32.19 -6.21 1.24
N PHE A 781 -33.37 -6.26 1.81
CA PHE A 781 -33.61 -6.94 3.08
C PHE A 781 -34.22 -8.30 2.85
N HIS A 782 -33.81 -9.27 3.61
CA HIS A 782 -34.45 -10.59 3.62
C HIS A 782 -34.30 -11.30 4.97
N VAL A 783 -35.28 -12.10 5.33
CA VAL A 783 -35.19 -13.08 6.41
C VAL A 783 -34.71 -14.40 5.82
N THR A 784 -33.60 -14.93 6.29
CA THR A 784 -33.12 -16.25 5.87
C THR A 784 -33.92 -17.31 6.63
N LEU A 785 -34.75 -18.05 5.93
CA LEU A 785 -35.51 -19.16 6.53
C LEU A 785 -34.61 -20.35 6.82
N MET A 786 -33.88 -20.80 5.80
CA MET A 786 -32.93 -21.89 5.92
C MET A 786 -31.88 -21.84 4.87
N HIS A 787 -30.59 -22.00 5.27
CA HIS A 787 -29.46 -22.09 4.36
C HIS A 787 -29.05 -23.56 4.16
N ARG A 788 -28.52 -23.88 2.98
CA ARG A 788 -28.02 -25.20 2.63
C ARG A 788 -27.04 -25.82 3.64
N ALA A 789 -26.27 -24.98 4.33
CA ALA A 789 -25.34 -25.42 5.36
C ALA A 789 -26.05 -26.14 6.52
N SER A 790 -27.30 -25.80 6.80
CA SER A 790 -28.13 -26.40 7.85
C SER A 790 -28.95 -27.62 7.38
N SER A 791 -28.81 -28.05 6.12
CA SER A 791 -29.59 -29.16 5.56
C SER A 791 -29.36 -30.52 6.25
N LYS A 792 -28.19 -30.69 6.88
CA LYS A 792 -27.86 -31.90 7.65
C LYS A 792 -28.55 -31.93 9.01
N ASP A 793 -28.78 -30.76 9.60
CA ASP A 793 -29.36 -30.60 10.93
C ASP A 793 -30.89 -30.59 10.86
N HIS A 794 -31.48 -30.22 9.69
CA HIS A 794 -32.92 -30.12 9.43
C HIS A 794 -33.25 -30.72 8.05
N PRO A 795 -33.06 -32.04 7.82
CA PRO A 795 -33.20 -32.65 6.49
C PRO A 795 -34.63 -32.57 5.96
N GLU A 796 -35.65 -32.84 6.80
CA GLU A 796 -37.05 -32.85 6.39
C GLU A 796 -37.53 -31.48 5.91
N LEU A 797 -37.10 -30.41 6.60
CA LEU A 797 -37.43 -29.04 6.22
C LEU A 797 -36.74 -28.66 4.92
N TRP A 798 -35.47 -29.10 4.74
CA TRP A 798 -34.74 -28.85 3.50
C TRP A 798 -35.35 -29.55 2.31
N ASP A 799 -35.76 -30.77 2.46
CA ASP A 799 -36.42 -31.53 1.41
C ASP A 799 -37.79 -30.93 1.04
N ARG A 800 -38.57 -30.47 2.03
CA ARG A 800 -39.79 -29.70 1.80
C ARG A 800 -39.54 -28.45 0.97
N TYR A 801 -38.59 -27.65 1.35
CA TYR A 801 -38.25 -26.41 0.64
C TYR A 801 -37.72 -26.69 -0.78
N SER A 802 -36.92 -27.71 -0.93
CA SER A 802 -36.40 -28.13 -2.24
C SER A 802 -37.52 -28.60 -3.17
N LYS A 803 -38.53 -29.28 -2.63
CA LYS A 803 -39.71 -29.73 -3.38
C LYS A 803 -40.59 -28.55 -3.81
N LEU A 804 -40.88 -27.62 -2.91
CA LEU A 804 -41.68 -26.42 -3.20
C LEU A 804 -40.99 -25.58 -4.30
N GLN A 805 -39.66 -25.42 -4.24
CA GLN A 805 -38.91 -24.75 -5.28
C GLN A 805 -38.99 -25.46 -6.64
N ALA A 806 -38.86 -26.79 -6.63
CA ALA A 806 -38.93 -27.57 -7.86
C ALA A 806 -40.33 -27.52 -8.52
N GLU A 807 -41.40 -27.51 -7.73
CA GLU A 807 -42.78 -27.35 -8.18
C GLU A 807 -43.04 -25.97 -8.77
N ALA A 808 -42.55 -24.92 -8.11
CA ALA A 808 -42.66 -23.55 -8.59
C ALA A 808 -41.84 -23.33 -9.88
N GLU A 809 -40.66 -23.92 -9.96
CA GLU A 809 -39.82 -23.86 -11.19
C GLU A 809 -40.52 -24.59 -12.35
N ALA A 810 -41.12 -25.74 -12.07
CA ALA A 810 -41.84 -26.50 -13.08
C ALA A 810 -43.08 -25.75 -13.63
N SER A 811 -43.75 -24.99 -12.77
CA SER A 811 -44.94 -24.22 -13.13
C SER A 811 -44.64 -22.90 -13.84
N SER A 812 -43.55 -22.20 -13.45
CA SER A 812 -43.20 -20.84 -13.94
C SER A 812 -42.08 -20.81 -14.97
N GLY A 813 -41.28 -21.87 -15.06
CA GLY A 813 -40.09 -21.94 -15.89
C GLY A 813 -38.92 -21.09 -15.33
N VAL A 814 -39.03 -20.46 -14.15
CA VAL A 814 -38.05 -19.57 -13.52
C VAL A 814 -37.64 -20.15 -12.17
N PRO A 815 -36.32 -20.43 -11.93
CA PRO A 815 -35.86 -21.09 -10.70
C PRO A 815 -36.06 -20.32 -9.39
N ASP A 816 -36.16 -18.98 -9.45
CA ASP A 816 -36.33 -18.08 -8.30
C ASP A 816 -37.71 -17.36 -8.30
N SER A 817 -38.75 -18.06 -8.81
CA SER A 817 -40.12 -17.55 -8.78
C SER A 817 -40.62 -17.36 -7.34
N PRO A 818 -41.50 -16.36 -7.12
CA PRO A 818 -42.17 -16.20 -5.84
C PRO A 818 -42.95 -17.48 -5.46
N LEU A 819 -42.78 -17.92 -4.21
CA LEU A 819 -43.44 -19.11 -3.68
C LEU A 819 -44.70 -18.75 -2.88
N ALA A 820 -44.68 -17.66 -2.13
CA ALA A 820 -45.80 -17.16 -1.33
C ALA A 820 -45.53 -15.70 -0.91
N GLU A 821 -46.58 -15.04 -0.43
CA GLU A 821 -46.47 -13.83 0.37
C GLU A 821 -46.64 -14.18 1.84
N VAL A 822 -45.84 -13.52 2.70
CA VAL A 822 -45.92 -13.67 4.16
C VAL A 822 -45.81 -12.29 4.82
N GLU A 823 -46.57 -12.10 5.88
CA GLU A 823 -46.47 -10.89 6.66
C GLU A 823 -45.32 -10.96 7.65
N VAL A 824 -44.44 -9.96 7.63
CA VAL A 824 -43.25 -9.83 8.47
C VAL A 824 -43.48 -8.71 9.48
N VAL A 825 -43.65 -9.06 10.74
CA VAL A 825 -43.84 -8.12 11.86
C VAL A 825 -42.46 -7.70 12.39
N LEU A 826 -42.20 -6.42 12.39
CA LEU A 826 -40.94 -5.87 12.90
C LEU A 826 -41.08 -5.63 14.41
N GLU A 827 -40.20 -6.24 15.21
CA GLU A 827 -40.32 -6.16 16.67
C GLU A 827 -39.35 -5.12 17.27
N ARG A 828 -38.09 -5.22 16.94
CA ARG A 828 -37.05 -4.29 17.40
C ARG A 828 -35.80 -4.32 16.53
N VAL A 829 -35.00 -3.27 16.59
CA VAL A 829 -33.67 -3.23 16.06
C VAL A 829 -32.65 -3.49 17.17
N VAL A 830 -31.64 -4.35 16.89
CA VAL A 830 -30.56 -4.73 17.82
C VAL A 830 -29.23 -4.48 17.14
N TYR A 831 -28.27 -3.87 17.87
CA TYR A 831 -26.96 -3.57 17.32
C TYR A 831 -25.87 -3.45 18.41
N ASP A 832 -24.61 -3.68 18.03
CA ASP A 832 -23.41 -3.64 18.91
C ASP A 832 -22.29 -2.75 18.36
N GLY A 833 -22.59 -1.78 17.49
CA GLY A 833 -21.58 -0.97 16.81
C GLY A 833 -20.77 -1.72 15.73
N ARG A 834 -20.97 -3.01 15.53
CA ARG A 834 -20.39 -3.85 14.47
C ARG A 834 -21.41 -4.25 13.42
N VAL A 835 -22.52 -4.78 13.86
CA VAL A 835 -23.64 -5.22 13.01
C VAL A 835 -24.96 -4.71 13.58
N MET A 836 -25.91 -4.47 12.71
CA MET A 836 -27.27 -4.06 13.06
C MET A 836 -28.26 -5.02 12.39
N ALA A 837 -29.23 -5.52 13.17
CA ALA A 837 -30.26 -6.42 12.71
C ALA A 837 -31.65 -6.02 13.26
N ILE A 838 -32.70 -6.31 12.51
CA ILE A 838 -34.08 -6.17 12.95
C ILE A 838 -34.58 -7.55 13.33
N VAL A 839 -35.00 -7.73 14.56
CA VAL A 839 -35.74 -8.92 15.01
C VAL A 839 -37.13 -8.87 14.43
N VAL A 840 -37.57 -9.97 13.81
CA VAL A 840 -38.88 -10.08 13.17
C VAL A 840 -39.59 -11.33 13.59
N ARG A 841 -40.90 -11.29 13.43
CA ARG A 841 -41.78 -12.49 13.51
C ARG A 841 -42.50 -12.64 12.19
N LEU A 842 -42.54 -13.87 11.68
CA LEU A 842 -43.32 -14.20 10.51
C LEU A 842 -44.73 -14.52 10.96
N ASN A 843 -45.71 -13.83 10.39
CA ASN A 843 -47.14 -14.14 10.60
C ASN A 843 -47.52 -15.14 9.49
N ASP A 844 -47.37 -16.42 9.81
CA ASP A 844 -47.65 -17.55 8.93
C ASP A 844 -48.71 -18.49 9.59
N PRO A 845 -50.01 -18.24 9.38
CA PRO A 845 -51.07 -19.00 10.00
C PRO A 845 -51.06 -20.49 9.65
N GLU A 846 -50.46 -20.86 8.53
CA GLU A 846 -50.39 -22.23 8.04
C GLU A 846 -49.12 -22.95 8.45
N ASP A 847 -48.19 -22.26 9.20
CA ASP A 847 -46.91 -22.78 9.70
C ASP A 847 -46.03 -23.41 8.61
N LYS A 848 -46.08 -22.83 7.41
CA LYS A 848 -45.36 -23.31 6.24
C LYS A 848 -43.91 -22.87 6.18
N TRP A 849 -43.59 -21.67 6.75
CA TRP A 849 -42.34 -20.98 6.55
C TRP A 849 -41.50 -20.88 7.82
N HIS A 850 -40.87 -21.95 8.19
CA HIS A 850 -40.03 -22.06 9.38
C HIS A 850 -38.63 -21.45 9.18
N CYS A 851 -38.24 -20.63 10.13
CA CYS A 851 -36.90 -20.10 10.21
C CYS A 851 -36.02 -20.94 11.16
N VAL A 852 -34.96 -21.56 10.66
CA VAL A 852 -34.01 -22.37 11.46
C VAL A 852 -33.11 -21.58 12.36
N ASN A 853 -32.97 -20.27 12.12
CA ASN A 853 -32.22 -19.40 13.02
C ASN A 853 -32.99 -19.25 14.34
N LYS A 854 -32.26 -19.23 15.48
CA LYS A 854 -32.84 -19.01 16.81
C LYS A 854 -33.71 -17.76 16.88
N VAL A 855 -33.36 -16.74 16.11
CA VAL A 855 -34.12 -15.50 15.95
C VAL A 855 -34.25 -15.18 14.49
N ALA A 856 -35.47 -15.07 14.02
CA ALA A 856 -35.76 -14.59 12.67
C ALA A 856 -35.40 -13.09 12.60
N HIS A 857 -34.65 -12.68 11.60
CA HIS A 857 -34.16 -11.31 11.53
C HIS A 857 -33.81 -10.87 10.10
N LEU A 858 -33.83 -9.54 9.93
CA LEU A 858 -33.27 -8.83 8.76
C LEU A 858 -31.95 -8.22 9.15
N THR A 859 -30.87 -8.42 8.39
CA THR A 859 -29.62 -7.70 8.60
C THR A 859 -29.71 -6.31 7.99
N VAL A 860 -29.61 -5.26 8.79
CA VAL A 860 -29.63 -3.86 8.32
C VAL A 860 -28.31 -3.48 7.70
N GLY A 861 -27.19 -3.78 8.35
CA GLY A 861 -25.89 -3.45 7.84
C GLY A 861 -24.75 -3.88 8.76
N THR A 862 -23.54 -3.79 8.23
CA THR A 862 -22.30 -4.08 8.96
C THR A 862 -21.34 -2.91 8.85
N ARG A 863 -20.57 -2.61 9.91
CA ARG A 863 -19.69 -1.46 9.97
C ARG A 863 -18.63 -1.41 8.86
N ASP A 864 -18.09 -2.56 8.47
CA ASP A 864 -17.04 -2.67 7.44
C ASP A 864 -17.12 -4.00 6.67
N ASN A 865 -16.29 -4.16 5.62
CA ASN A 865 -16.28 -5.34 4.75
C ASN A 865 -15.75 -6.63 5.42
N ASN A 866 -15.10 -6.51 6.57
CA ASN A 866 -14.56 -7.66 7.29
C ASN A 866 -15.65 -8.35 8.11
N ILE A 867 -16.73 -7.64 8.44
CA ILE A 867 -17.87 -8.14 9.18
C ILE A 867 -18.88 -8.72 8.18
N LYS A 868 -19.17 -9.99 8.33
CA LYS A 868 -20.13 -10.67 7.44
C LYS A 868 -21.56 -10.50 7.94
N PRO A 869 -22.59 -10.40 7.07
CA PRO A 869 -23.98 -10.32 7.49
C PRO A 869 -24.42 -11.46 8.41
N LYS A 870 -23.86 -12.64 8.30
CA LYS A 870 -24.13 -13.76 9.18
C LYS A 870 -23.78 -13.52 10.66
N GLU A 871 -22.95 -12.52 10.97
CA GLU A 871 -22.62 -12.13 12.35
C GLU A 871 -23.83 -11.53 13.09
N SER A 872 -24.91 -11.21 12.37
CA SER A 872 -26.19 -10.89 13.02
C SER A 872 -26.76 -12.06 13.85
N ASN A 873 -26.50 -13.31 13.47
CA ASN A 873 -26.88 -14.46 14.31
C ASN A 873 -26.11 -14.46 15.65
N ASP A 874 -24.80 -14.14 15.62
CA ASP A 874 -23.95 -14.08 16.81
C ASP A 874 -24.35 -12.90 17.71
N LEU A 875 -24.67 -11.75 17.13
CA LEU A 875 -25.23 -10.60 17.84
C LEU A 875 -26.52 -10.99 18.57
N LEU A 876 -27.48 -11.59 17.85
CA LEU A 876 -28.79 -11.93 18.40
C LEU A 876 -28.70 -13.07 19.40
N ALA A 877 -27.77 -14.01 19.26
CA ALA A 877 -27.52 -15.05 20.25
C ALA A 877 -27.03 -14.44 21.58
N ARG A 878 -26.06 -13.47 21.52
CA ARG A 878 -25.60 -12.72 22.70
C ARG A 878 -26.70 -11.85 23.29
N TRP A 879 -27.52 -11.22 22.46
CA TRP A 879 -28.63 -10.40 22.90
C TRP A 879 -29.68 -11.19 23.70
N ILE A 880 -30.04 -12.43 23.29
CA ILE A 880 -30.98 -13.30 24.02
C ILE A 880 -30.35 -13.79 25.33
N SER A 881 -29.07 -14.20 25.29
CA SER A 881 -28.39 -14.80 26.44
C SER A 881 -27.95 -13.80 27.51
N ARG A 882 -28.06 -12.49 27.23
CA ARG A 882 -27.59 -11.45 28.15
C ARG A 882 -28.36 -11.48 29.47
N GLY A 883 -27.65 -11.71 30.57
CA GLY A 883 -28.10 -11.40 31.92
C GLY A 883 -28.05 -9.91 32.21
N ALA A 884 -28.61 -9.49 33.32
CA ALA A 884 -28.51 -8.10 33.78
C ALA A 884 -27.03 -7.70 33.97
N GLY A 885 -26.50 -6.83 33.09
CA GLY A 885 -25.11 -6.37 33.12
C GLY A 885 -24.13 -7.09 32.19
N GLU A 886 -24.51 -8.19 31.54
CA GLU A 886 -23.72 -8.83 30.49
C GLU A 886 -23.93 -8.14 29.13
N HIS A 887 -22.86 -7.92 28.36
CA HIS A 887 -22.89 -7.30 27.04
C HIS A 887 -23.48 -5.88 27.00
N PRO A 888 -22.90 -4.94 27.75
CA PRO A 888 -23.37 -3.54 27.79
C PRO A 888 -23.23 -2.83 26.43
N GLU A 889 -22.40 -3.39 25.52
CA GLU A 889 -22.23 -2.89 24.16
C GLU A 889 -23.40 -3.17 23.21
N ILE A 890 -24.35 -4.04 23.59
CA ILE A 890 -25.52 -4.37 22.77
C ILE A 890 -26.67 -3.46 23.14
N GLU A 891 -27.09 -2.66 22.18
CA GLU A 891 -28.25 -1.79 22.28
C GLU A 891 -29.43 -2.38 21.51
N ASP A 892 -30.65 -2.12 21.99
CA ASP A 892 -31.88 -2.47 21.27
C ASP A 892 -32.91 -1.35 21.40
N ILE A 893 -33.72 -1.20 20.34
CA ILE A 893 -34.81 -0.24 20.26
C ILE A 893 -36.05 -0.97 19.72
N GLY A 894 -37.15 -0.98 20.49
CA GLY A 894 -38.43 -1.54 20.03
C GLY A 894 -39.10 -0.65 19.01
N PHE A 895 -39.78 -1.22 18.02
CA PHE A 895 -40.59 -0.44 17.10
C PHE A 895 -41.96 -0.12 17.73
N GLU A 896 -42.35 1.14 17.67
CA GLU A 896 -43.65 1.59 18.12
C GLU A 896 -44.77 0.96 17.26
N GLY A 897 -45.78 0.37 17.90
CA GLY A 897 -46.91 -0.27 17.22
C GLY A 897 -46.57 -1.57 16.49
N ARG A 898 -45.34 -2.08 16.56
CA ARG A 898 -44.86 -3.28 15.85
C ARG A 898 -45.32 -3.34 14.39
N PRO A 899 -44.81 -2.45 13.51
CA PRO A 899 -45.25 -2.39 12.14
C PRO A 899 -45.04 -3.70 11.42
N SER A 900 -45.98 -4.04 10.52
CA SER A 900 -45.84 -5.20 9.65
C SER A 900 -45.60 -4.77 8.21
N VAL A 901 -44.88 -5.58 7.46
CA VAL A 901 -44.55 -5.36 6.05
C VAL A 901 -44.75 -6.67 5.28
N LYS A 902 -45.12 -6.56 4.01
CA LYS A 902 -45.27 -7.75 3.16
C LYS A 902 -43.95 -8.25 2.68
N GLY A 903 -43.66 -9.52 2.88
CA GLY A 903 -42.47 -10.20 2.38
C GLY A 903 -42.84 -11.28 1.35
N THR A 904 -41.96 -11.52 0.40
CA THR A 904 -42.09 -12.51 -0.65
C THR A 904 -41.15 -13.68 -0.38
N VAL A 905 -41.70 -14.89 -0.23
CA VAL A 905 -40.90 -16.10 -0.06
C VAL A 905 -40.29 -16.50 -1.39
N LYS A 906 -38.97 -16.70 -1.39
CA LYS A 906 -38.21 -17.08 -2.59
C LYS A 906 -37.12 -18.09 -2.29
N ALA A 907 -36.89 -18.93 -3.29
CA ALA A 907 -35.71 -19.77 -3.35
C ALA A 907 -34.52 -18.99 -3.96
N VAL A 908 -33.35 -19.06 -3.34
CA VAL A 908 -32.12 -18.46 -3.88
C VAL A 908 -31.18 -19.56 -4.31
N MET A 909 -30.88 -19.59 -5.59
CA MET A 909 -30.02 -20.59 -6.20
C MET A 909 -28.54 -20.29 -6.04
N ALA A 910 -27.70 -21.31 -5.94
CA ALA A 910 -26.23 -21.13 -5.89
C ALA A 910 -25.74 -20.37 -7.12
N ARG A 911 -24.83 -19.42 -6.90
CA ARG A 911 -24.27 -18.53 -7.96
C ARG A 911 -23.43 -19.28 -8.97
#